data_351f0e5c30e7aab94d43e9b6a1bee02f
#
_entry.id   351f0e5c30e7aab94d43e9b6a1bee02f
#
_cell.length_a   1.000
_cell.length_b   1.000
_cell.length_c   1.000
_cell.angle_alpha   90.00
_cell.angle_beta   90.00
_cell.angle_gamma   90.00
#
_symmetry.space_group_name_H-M   'P 1'
#
loop_
_entity.id
_entity.type
_entity.pdbx_description
1 polymer ?
#
loop_
_entity_poly.entity_id
_entity_poly.type
_entity_poly.pdbx_seq_one_letter_code
_entity_poly.pdbx_strand_id
1 'polypeptide(L)'
;MFQCDKAFRYTATYCIFLIEQDCALTQDVFIAGYSDKLSARPGETVRFFVSSRASTDFTATLYRSISADPNPEGAGIIEEDASLYFNSSSFTSRYQGFTPGSFAQSTADLQADINNDLVIKLWFMPKILSAADQTLLAWGDISITLDPQGMISAKLPGGVSISTVVAVKCNQWHSLDLKVLASGVMALNIQSMTTEKADIGTARDGGSDFGVAQMFPLSVTSPVRIAAGFGNAPNCFNGKIEAPEILVDGISVAEWDFSQSISSLSVKAITGPDLLLKNAPTRGVTGRKWDATEFCWRHKPEHYAAISFHDDDIYDFEWDSDFELVIPDDMPSGIYVMRIEAEGQYDAMPFFVCPPLGTRRADLCVLVSTFTYTIYGNHARPDFESSWLKKISAWNAYPHNPIQYRHYGLSTYNNHTDGSGICHASHKRVLFNLRPGYLTFGGATCSGLRHFQADSHLIAWLHNQGIGYDIVTDDELDRDGVAAISGYKALVTGSHPEYHTKQTLDALTDYRDNGGGLIYLGGNGFYWRIVRHSEDPALLEIRRSEDGLRAWASEPGEYYNAFDGSYGGLWRRNGRPPQKLVGIGFTAQGNFVGMPYKRVCYDKNMAWVFDGINDDLLGDFGFSGHGAAGFELDRRDEKLDEGEDITILAQSFDEDNRFILVPEEMLTHLTNLSGNPEADVKRADMVYFKTAKGGQVFATGSITFCGSLPWNNYDNNISTLLKNVMRKFLGS
;
A
#
# COMPACT_ATOMS: atom_id res chain seq x y z
N MET A 1 17.56 -20.01 -24.83
CA MET A 1 16.84 -19.32 -25.92
C MET A 1 15.38 -19.73 -26.06
N PHE A 2 14.82 -20.56 -25.19
CA PHE A 2 13.42 -21.05 -25.27
C PHE A 2 12.52 -20.59 -24.09
N GLN A 3 13.01 -19.78 -23.18
CA GLN A 3 12.21 -19.24 -22.05
C GLN A 3 11.72 -17.79 -22.24
N CYS A 4 12.22 -17.07 -23.23
CA CYS A 4 11.78 -15.70 -23.52
C CYS A 4 10.43 -15.60 -24.22
N ASP A 5 10.00 -16.66 -24.92
CA ASP A 5 8.75 -16.65 -25.72
C ASP A 5 7.46 -16.76 -24.85
N LYS A 6 7.55 -17.28 -23.63
CA LYS A 6 6.37 -17.36 -22.73
C LYS A 6 6.08 -16.03 -22.05
N ALA A 7 7.09 -15.25 -21.69
CA ALA A 7 6.89 -13.93 -21.08
C ALA A 7 6.28 -12.93 -22.06
N PHE A 8 6.67 -12.97 -23.35
CA PHE A 8 6.11 -12.10 -24.38
C PHE A 8 4.67 -12.47 -24.80
N ARG A 9 4.28 -13.73 -24.71
CA ARG A 9 2.89 -14.15 -24.96
C ARG A 9 1.96 -13.79 -23.79
N TYR A 10 2.46 -13.76 -22.57
CA TYR A 10 1.68 -13.32 -21.41
C TYR A 10 1.32 -11.82 -21.50
N THR A 11 2.23 -10.95 -21.93
CA THR A 11 1.99 -9.50 -22.08
C THR A 11 0.98 -9.19 -23.20
N ALA A 12 1.06 -9.86 -24.33
CA ALA A 12 0.12 -9.62 -25.44
C ALA A 12 -1.29 -10.16 -25.18
N THR A 13 -1.42 -11.32 -24.54
CA THR A 13 -2.72 -11.89 -24.13
C THR A 13 -3.34 -11.06 -22.99
N TYR A 14 -2.51 -10.43 -22.15
CA TYR A 14 -2.94 -9.57 -21.05
C TYR A 14 -3.56 -8.25 -21.54
N CYS A 15 -2.97 -7.63 -22.57
CA CYS A 15 -3.57 -6.43 -23.19
C CYS A 15 -4.93 -6.73 -23.87
N ILE A 16 -5.11 -7.92 -24.44
CA ILE A 16 -6.38 -8.29 -25.09
C ILE A 16 -7.46 -8.61 -24.03
N PHE A 17 -7.09 -9.23 -22.91
CA PHE A 17 -8.04 -9.55 -21.82
C PHE A 17 -8.53 -8.30 -21.06
N LEU A 18 -7.72 -7.24 -21.00
CA LEU A 18 -8.11 -5.94 -20.41
C LEU A 18 -9.09 -5.18 -21.30
N ILE A 19 -8.99 -5.32 -22.64
CA ILE A 19 -9.86 -4.62 -23.60
C ILE A 19 -11.28 -5.20 -23.64
N GLU A 20 -11.47 -6.48 -23.35
CA GLU A 20 -12.80 -7.11 -23.36
C GLU A 20 -13.59 -6.96 -22.03
N GLN A 21 -12.95 -6.54 -20.93
CA GLN A 21 -13.63 -6.32 -19.63
C GLN A 21 -14.08 -4.87 -19.39
N ASP A 22 -13.63 -3.90 -20.17
CA ASP A 22 -13.95 -2.47 -19.99
C ASP A 22 -15.39 -2.06 -20.40
N CYS A 23 -16.24 -3.00 -20.80
CA CYS A 23 -17.64 -2.72 -21.18
C CYS A 23 -18.72 -3.23 -20.20
N ALA A 24 -18.36 -3.82 -19.06
CA ALA A 24 -19.32 -4.07 -18.00
C ALA A 24 -19.34 -2.83 -17.10
N LEU A 25 -20.47 -2.14 -16.99
CA LEU A 25 -20.74 -1.12 -15.97
C LEU A 25 -20.23 -1.66 -14.63
N THR A 26 -19.18 -1.06 -14.08
CA THR A 26 -18.60 -1.42 -12.80
C THR A 26 -19.66 -1.15 -11.73
N GLN A 27 -20.34 -2.20 -11.30
CA GLN A 27 -21.36 -2.09 -10.28
C GLN A 27 -20.67 -2.10 -8.92
N ASP A 28 -20.95 -1.09 -8.08
CA ASP A 28 -20.46 -1.08 -6.70
C ASP A 28 -20.98 -2.27 -5.91
N VAL A 29 -20.22 -2.65 -4.88
CA VAL A 29 -20.63 -3.68 -3.91
C VAL A 29 -21.96 -3.29 -3.27
N PHE A 30 -22.83 -4.27 -3.01
CA PHE A 30 -24.19 -4.03 -2.49
C PHE A 30 -24.16 -3.37 -1.11
N ILE A 31 -23.29 -3.85 -0.22
CA ILE A 31 -22.98 -3.25 1.09
C ILE A 31 -21.49 -3.39 1.37
N ALA A 32 -20.84 -2.30 1.76
CA ALA A 32 -19.43 -2.28 2.11
C ALA A 32 -19.14 -1.18 3.11
N GLY A 33 -18.10 -1.34 3.91
CA GLY A 33 -17.69 -0.34 4.88
C GLY A 33 -16.21 -0.31 5.16
N TYR A 34 -15.77 0.74 5.86
CA TYR A 34 -14.43 0.86 6.42
C TYR A 34 -14.49 1.63 7.75
N SER A 35 -13.40 1.64 8.51
CA SER A 35 -13.22 2.42 9.73
C SER A 35 -12.20 3.54 9.55
N ASP A 36 -12.33 4.63 10.33
CA ASP A 36 -11.39 5.76 10.29
C ASP A 36 -9.98 5.39 10.77
N LYS A 37 -9.85 4.32 11.54
CA LYS A 37 -8.59 3.78 12.05
C LYS A 37 -8.64 2.26 12.16
N LEU A 38 -7.50 1.60 11.99
CA LEU A 38 -7.42 0.15 12.14
C LEU A 38 -7.23 -0.29 13.60
N SER A 39 -6.71 0.59 14.47
CA SER A 39 -6.48 0.26 15.88
C SER A 39 -6.96 1.37 16.79
N ALA A 40 -7.36 0.99 18.01
CA ALA A 40 -7.78 1.91 19.04
C ALA A 40 -7.49 1.36 20.44
N ARG A 41 -7.38 2.26 21.41
CA ARG A 41 -7.23 1.98 22.83
C ARG A 41 -8.50 2.31 23.61
N PRO A 42 -8.69 1.76 24.84
CA PRO A 42 -9.76 2.16 25.73
C PRO A 42 -9.90 3.68 25.82
N GLY A 43 -11.13 4.17 25.70
CA GLY A 43 -11.49 5.58 25.66
C GLY A 43 -11.38 6.25 24.29
N GLU A 44 -10.73 5.63 23.31
CA GLU A 44 -10.70 6.13 21.92
C GLU A 44 -11.96 5.70 21.15
N THR A 45 -12.32 6.50 20.14
CA THR A 45 -13.47 6.23 19.27
C THR A 45 -13.02 5.67 17.92
N VAL A 46 -13.67 4.62 17.47
CA VAL A 46 -13.60 4.11 16.08
C VAL A 46 -14.91 4.49 15.38
N ARG A 47 -14.83 5.18 14.26
CA ARG A 47 -15.96 5.54 13.40
C ARG A 47 -16.07 4.59 12.24
N PHE A 48 -17.30 4.23 11.90
CA PHE A 48 -17.60 3.32 10.80
C PHE A 48 -18.39 4.05 9.72
N PHE A 49 -17.97 3.81 8.49
CA PHE A 49 -18.50 4.41 7.27
C PHE A 49 -19.05 3.30 6.40
N VAL A 50 -20.32 3.39 6.02
CA VAL A 50 -21.03 2.31 5.32
C VAL A 50 -21.71 2.87 4.09
N SER A 51 -21.52 2.23 2.95
CA SER A 51 -22.34 2.43 1.75
C SER A 51 -23.22 1.20 1.54
N SER A 52 -24.53 1.39 1.51
CA SER A 52 -25.52 0.32 1.35
C SER A 52 -26.54 0.69 0.28
N ARG A 53 -26.80 -0.24 -0.63
CA ARG A 53 -27.83 -0.14 -1.67
C ARG A 53 -29.12 -0.88 -1.29
N ALA A 54 -29.20 -1.36 -0.04
CA ALA A 54 -30.41 -2.00 0.48
C ALA A 54 -31.57 -1.01 0.58
N SER A 55 -32.78 -1.53 0.40
CA SER A 55 -34.04 -0.80 0.59
C SER A 55 -34.48 -0.79 2.07
N THR A 56 -33.86 -1.64 2.90
CA THR A 56 -34.08 -1.76 4.34
C THR A 56 -32.89 -1.22 5.12
N ASP A 57 -33.08 -0.95 6.40
CA ASP A 57 -31.96 -0.65 7.32
C ASP A 57 -30.94 -1.80 7.33
N PHE A 58 -29.66 -1.47 7.53
CA PHE A 58 -28.63 -2.47 7.79
C PHE A 58 -28.44 -2.66 9.30
N THR A 59 -28.00 -3.85 9.67
CA THR A 59 -27.65 -4.19 11.08
C THR A 59 -26.16 -4.23 11.23
N ALA A 60 -25.61 -3.65 12.31
CA ALA A 60 -24.21 -3.77 12.70
C ALA A 60 -24.09 -4.63 13.96
N THR A 61 -23.15 -5.59 13.96
CA THR A 61 -22.90 -6.53 15.06
C THR A 61 -21.40 -6.71 15.27
N LEU A 62 -20.97 -6.72 16.54
CA LEU A 62 -19.56 -6.85 16.89
C LEU A 62 -19.20 -8.29 17.26
N TYR A 63 -18.10 -8.78 16.72
CA TYR A 63 -17.49 -10.07 17.03
C TYR A 63 -16.02 -9.91 17.40
N ARG A 64 -15.51 -10.81 18.25
CA ARG A 64 -14.07 -11.00 18.45
C ARG A 64 -13.59 -12.10 17.51
N SER A 65 -12.61 -11.79 16.66
CA SER A 65 -12.08 -12.74 15.67
C SER A 65 -10.95 -13.58 16.24
N ILE A 66 -11.09 -14.88 16.18
CA ILE A 66 -10.07 -15.86 16.62
C ILE A 66 -9.41 -16.51 15.40
N SER A 67 -10.17 -16.84 14.35
CA SER A 67 -9.66 -17.39 13.11
C SER A 67 -10.42 -16.79 11.93
N ALA A 68 -9.68 -16.47 10.87
CA ALA A 68 -10.21 -15.92 9.63
C ALA A 68 -9.98 -16.85 8.42
N ASP A 69 -9.60 -18.12 8.65
CA ASP A 69 -9.40 -19.13 7.59
C ASP A 69 -10.73 -19.79 7.22
N PRO A 70 -11.24 -19.63 5.99
CA PRO A 70 -12.51 -20.25 5.59
C PRO A 70 -12.34 -21.72 5.19
N ASN A 71 -11.13 -22.30 5.21
CA ASN A 71 -10.90 -23.68 4.81
C ASN A 71 -11.61 -24.63 5.76
N PRO A 72 -12.54 -25.48 5.26
CA PRO A 72 -13.26 -26.43 6.10
C PRO A 72 -12.37 -27.54 6.70
N GLU A 73 -11.18 -27.78 6.13
CA GLU A 73 -10.17 -28.71 6.67
C GLU A 73 -9.25 -28.06 7.71
N GLY A 74 -9.23 -26.70 7.76
CA GLY A 74 -8.46 -25.89 8.69
C GLY A 74 -9.19 -25.57 9.98
N ALA A 75 -8.78 -24.47 10.63
CA ALA A 75 -9.46 -24.00 11.85
C ALA A 75 -10.89 -23.50 11.58
N GLY A 76 -11.22 -23.12 10.35
CA GLY A 76 -12.46 -22.46 10.00
C GLY A 76 -12.48 -20.98 10.44
N ILE A 77 -13.53 -20.27 10.08
CA ILE A 77 -13.81 -18.93 10.64
C ILE A 77 -14.36 -19.12 12.05
N ILE A 78 -13.63 -18.58 13.06
CA ILE A 78 -14.01 -18.65 14.48
C ILE A 78 -14.16 -17.23 14.98
N GLU A 79 -15.38 -16.90 15.42
CA GLU A 79 -15.74 -15.61 15.98
C GLU A 79 -16.52 -15.81 17.29
N GLU A 80 -16.21 -15.01 18.30
CA GLU A 80 -16.89 -14.96 19.59
C GLU A 80 -17.82 -13.74 19.62
N ASP A 81 -19.00 -13.90 20.21
CA ASP A 81 -19.93 -12.79 20.41
C ASP A 81 -19.29 -11.69 21.29
N ALA A 82 -19.29 -10.46 20.82
CA ALA A 82 -18.79 -9.29 21.53
C ALA A 82 -19.89 -8.25 21.80
N SER A 83 -21.16 -8.68 21.82
CA SER A 83 -22.32 -7.81 22.05
C SER A 83 -22.30 -7.08 23.40
N LEU A 84 -21.50 -7.58 24.36
CA LEU A 84 -21.24 -6.87 25.63
C LEU A 84 -20.64 -5.47 25.43
N TYR A 85 -19.86 -5.28 24.37
CA TYR A 85 -19.14 -4.03 24.07
C TYR A 85 -19.83 -3.17 23.01
N PHE A 86 -20.69 -3.77 22.22
CA PHE A 86 -21.52 -3.08 21.21
C PHE A 86 -22.80 -3.87 20.96
N ASN A 87 -23.93 -3.32 21.42
CA ASN A 87 -25.23 -3.94 21.16
C ASN A 87 -25.54 -3.89 19.66
N SER A 88 -25.98 -5.03 19.11
CA SER A 88 -26.44 -5.07 17.72
C SER A 88 -27.50 -4.01 17.48
N SER A 89 -27.28 -3.16 16.47
CA SER A 89 -28.12 -1.99 16.19
C SER A 89 -28.39 -1.86 14.71
N SER A 90 -29.58 -1.31 14.38
CA SER A 90 -29.97 -1.02 13.01
C SER A 90 -29.70 0.44 12.68
N PHE A 91 -29.24 0.66 11.45
CA PHE A 91 -28.93 1.99 10.91
C PHE A 91 -29.51 2.12 9.50
N THR A 92 -29.89 3.35 9.13
CA THR A 92 -30.49 3.60 7.83
C THR A 92 -29.50 3.37 6.70
N SER A 93 -29.89 2.53 5.75
CA SER A 93 -29.13 2.30 4.53
C SER A 93 -29.10 3.55 3.66
N ARG A 94 -27.92 3.91 3.19
CA ARG A 94 -27.72 4.96 2.18
C ARG A 94 -26.57 4.58 1.26
N TYR A 95 -26.67 4.92 0.00
CA TYR A 95 -25.57 4.81 -0.92
C TYR A 95 -24.63 6.00 -0.74
N GLN A 96 -23.36 5.74 -0.54
CA GLN A 96 -22.27 6.70 -0.52
C GLN A 96 -21.30 6.39 -1.65
N GLY A 97 -21.21 7.30 -2.62
CA GLY A 97 -20.28 7.17 -3.74
C GLY A 97 -18.90 7.74 -3.38
N PHE A 98 -17.96 7.55 -4.27
CA PHE A 98 -16.61 8.11 -4.22
C PHE A 98 -16.14 8.43 -5.63
N THR A 99 -15.13 9.30 -5.77
CA THR A 99 -14.61 9.71 -7.08
C THR A 99 -13.13 9.46 -7.15
N PRO A 100 -12.68 8.49 -7.99
CA PRO A 100 -11.26 8.29 -8.28
C PRO A 100 -10.67 9.47 -9.04
N GLY A 101 -9.35 9.59 -8.95
CA GLY A 101 -8.55 10.58 -9.61
C GLY A 101 -8.05 11.66 -8.66
N SER A 102 -6.78 12.03 -8.83
CA SER A 102 -6.15 13.10 -8.04
C SER A 102 -6.17 14.43 -8.78
N PHE A 103 -6.26 15.50 -8.01
CA PHE A 103 -6.22 16.88 -8.51
C PHE A 103 -5.86 17.86 -7.40
N ALA A 104 -5.48 19.08 -7.80
CA ALA A 104 -5.33 20.19 -6.88
C ALA A 104 -6.53 21.15 -7.01
N GLN A 105 -7.10 21.57 -5.89
CA GLN A 105 -8.23 22.52 -5.85
C GLN A 105 -7.92 23.68 -4.93
N SER A 106 -8.23 24.90 -5.37
CA SER A 106 -8.06 26.08 -4.52
C SER A 106 -8.97 26.01 -3.29
N THR A 107 -8.42 26.47 -2.14
CA THR A 107 -9.11 26.45 -0.84
C THR A 107 -10.23 27.49 -0.74
N ALA A 108 -10.27 28.43 -1.68
CA ALA A 108 -11.30 29.45 -1.83
C ALA A 108 -11.54 29.74 -3.31
N ASP A 109 -12.67 30.37 -3.62
CA ASP A 109 -12.95 30.87 -4.95
C ASP A 109 -11.91 31.92 -5.35
N LEU A 110 -11.39 31.82 -6.58
CA LEU A 110 -10.65 32.87 -7.23
C LEU A 110 -11.65 33.79 -7.92
N GLN A 111 -11.74 35.04 -7.48
CA GLN A 111 -12.58 36.06 -8.07
C GLN A 111 -11.74 37.00 -8.93
N ALA A 112 -12.13 37.21 -10.17
CA ALA A 112 -11.51 38.16 -11.05
C ALA A 112 -12.51 38.81 -12.02
N ASP A 113 -12.38 40.12 -12.20
CA ASP A 113 -13.04 40.89 -13.24
C ASP A 113 -12.06 41.17 -14.37
N ILE A 114 -12.25 40.51 -15.49
CA ILE A 114 -11.35 40.53 -16.65
C ILE A 114 -11.85 41.59 -17.63
N ASN A 115 -11.09 42.67 -17.83
CA ASN A 115 -11.49 43.78 -18.67
C ASN A 115 -10.71 43.87 -19.97
N ASN A 116 -9.44 43.50 -19.98
CA ASN A 116 -8.55 43.68 -21.11
C ASN A 116 -7.91 42.36 -21.60
N ASP A 117 -7.35 41.57 -20.71
CA ASP A 117 -6.72 40.31 -21.10
C ASP A 117 -6.74 39.25 -20.00
N LEU A 118 -6.74 38.00 -20.45
CA LEU A 118 -6.54 36.82 -19.61
C LEU A 118 -5.38 36.01 -20.17
N VAL A 119 -4.45 35.62 -19.30
CA VAL A 119 -3.37 34.69 -19.64
C VAL A 119 -3.34 33.54 -18.66
N ILE A 120 -3.36 32.31 -19.15
CA ILE A 120 -3.17 31.11 -18.34
C ILE A 120 -1.94 30.38 -18.84
N LYS A 121 -1.01 30.09 -17.93
CA LYS A 121 0.23 29.38 -18.24
C LYS A 121 0.41 28.18 -17.34
N LEU A 122 0.99 27.12 -17.87
CA LEU A 122 1.51 25.99 -17.11
C LEU A 122 2.50 25.17 -17.95
N TRP A 123 3.26 24.31 -17.29
CA TRP A 123 4.02 23.24 -17.92
C TRP A 123 3.33 21.91 -17.61
N PHE A 124 3.33 21.00 -18.59
CA PHE A 124 2.74 19.69 -18.41
C PHE A 124 3.49 18.62 -19.21
N MET A 125 3.42 17.39 -18.72
CA MET A 125 3.96 16.21 -19.39
C MET A 125 2.92 15.10 -19.30
N PRO A 126 2.16 14.84 -20.36
CA PRO A 126 1.20 13.74 -20.37
C PRO A 126 1.94 12.41 -20.36
N LYS A 127 1.45 11.46 -19.55
CA LYS A 127 1.97 10.08 -19.53
C LYS A 127 1.24 9.19 -20.50
N ILE A 128 -0.05 9.43 -20.69
CA ILE A 128 -0.92 8.65 -21.57
C ILE A 128 -1.97 9.55 -22.23
N LEU A 129 -2.40 9.19 -23.42
CA LEU A 129 -3.63 9.73 -24.03
C LEU A 129 -4.77 8.77 -23.68
N SER A 130 -5.67 9.21 -22.79
CA SER A 130 -6.83 8.41 -22.35
C SER A 130 -7.89 8.35 -23.45
N ALA A 131 -8.84 7.41 -23.34
CA ALA A 131 -9.96 7.29 -24.29
C ALA A 131 -10.97 8.46 -24.19
N ALA A 132 -10.95 9.21 -23.10
CA ALA A 132 -11.72 10.42 -22.88
C ALA A 132 -10.80 11.63 -22.75
N ASP A 133 -11.39 12.84 -22.88
CA ASP A 133 -10.67 14.08 -22.62
C ASP A 133 -10.14 14.12 -21.18
N GLN A 134 -8.94 14.68 -21.01
CA GLN A 134 -8.29 14.92 -19.73
C GLN A 134 -8.20 16.42 -19.47
N THR A 135 -8.50 16.88 -18.27
CA THR A 135 -8.49 18.31 -17.93
C THR A 135 -7.17 18.72 -17.29
N LEU A 136 -6.48 19.70 -17.87
CA LEU A 136 -5.25 20.28 -17.31
C LEU A 136 -5.54 21.36 -16.27
N LEU A 137 -6.52 22.23 -16.54
CA LEU A 137 -6.96 23.30 -15.64
C LEU A 137 -8.41 23.66 -15.90
N ALA A 138 -9.16 23.94 -14.83
CA ALA A 138 -10.52 24.45 -14.88
C ALA A 138 -10.72 25.61 -13.89
N TRP A 139 -11.43 26.68 -14.33
CA TRP A 139 -11.80 27.83 -13.51
C TRP A 139 -13.16 28.39 -13.98
N GLY A 140 -14.24 28.09 -13.25
CA GLY A 140 -15.60 28.35 -13.70
C GLY A 140 -15.88 27.65 -15.03
N ASP A 141 -16.37 28.40 -16.00
CA ASP A 141 -16.63 27.90 -17.37
C ASP A 141 -15.38 27.86 -18.26
N ILE A 142 -14.21 28.24 -17.73
CA ILE A 142 -12.93 28.15 -18.44
C ILE A 142 -12.33 26.78 -18.20
N SER A 143 -11.98 26.06 -19.26
CA SER A 143 -11.28 24.77 -19.15
C SER A 143 -10.26 24.59 -20.24
N ILE A 144 -9.15 23.93 -19.88
CA ILE A 144 -8.10 23.52 -20.82
C ILE A 144 -8.03 21.99 -20.76
N THR A 145 -8.21 21.34 -21.90
CA THR A 145 -8.30 19.89 -22.00
C THR A 145 -7.33 19.32 -23.02
N LEU A 146 -6.95 18.08 -22.81
CA LEU A 146 -6.17 17.22 -23.72
C LEU A 146 -7.10 16.10 -24.22
N ASP A 147 -7.29 16.02 -25.54
CA ASP A 147 -8.14 15.00 -26.13
C ASP A 147 -7.41 13.66 -26.39
N PRO A 148 -8.15 12.60 -26.77
CA PRO A 148 -7.54 11.28 -27.08
C PRO A 148 -6.56 11.29 -28.27
N GLN A 149 -6.59 12.31 -29.10
CA GLN A 149 -5.70 12.49 -30.26
C GLN A 149 -4.45 13.30 -29.90
N GLY A 150 -4.36 13.80 -28.66
CA GLY A 150 -3.23 14.62 -28.20
C GLY A 150 -3.40 16.12 -28.50
N MET A 151 -4.58 16.54 -28.91
CA MET A 151 -4.85 17.96 -29.16
C MET A 151 -5.20 18.68 -27.86
N ILE A 152 -4.68 19.88 -27.67
CA ILE A 152 -5.05 20.75 -26.55
C ILE A 152 -6.17 21.69 -27.00
N SER A 153 -7.24 21.75 -26.20
CA SER A 153 -8.36 22.64 -26.42
C SER A 153 -8.56 23.54 -25.21
N ALA A 154 -8.83 24.83 -25.44
CA ALA A 154 -9.26 25.76 -24.40
C ALA A 154 -10.71 26.19 -24.71
N LYS A 155 -11.60 25.98 -23.73
CA LYS A 155 -13.00 26.40 -23.76
C LYS A 155 -13.18 27.60 -22.82
N LEU A 156 -13.94 28.56 -23.27
CA LEU A 156 -14.21 29.81 -22.55
C LEU A 156 -15.72 30.00 -22.41
N PRO A 157 -16.20 30.92 -21.51
CA PRO A 157 -17.61 31.25 -21.36
C PRO A 157 -18.26 31.61 -22.68
N GLY A 158 -19.57 31.29 -22.81
CA GLY A 158 -20.30 31.52 -24.07
C GLY A 158 -20.08 30.46 -25.14
N GLY A 159 -19.34 29.37 -24.84
CA GLY A 159 -19.10 28.25 -25.77
C GLY A 159 -18.00 28.50 -26.79
N VAL A 160 -17.22 29.55 -26.62
CA VAL A 160 -16.07 29.85 -27.48
C VAL A 160 -14.93 28.87 -27.15
N SER A 161 -14.28 28.30 -28.18
CA SER A 161 -13.17 27.38 -28.00
C SER A 161 -12.08 27.60 -29.04
N ILE A 162 -10.86 27.22 -28.68
CA ILE A 162 -9.70 27.16 -29.54
C ILE A 162 -8.96 25.85 -29.31
N SER A 163 -8.42 25.26 -30.40
CA SER A 163 -7.68 23.99 -30.30
C SER A 163 -6.34 24.11 -31.03
N THR A 164 -5.36 23.31 -30.62
CA THR A 164 -4.09 23.19 -31.35
C THR A 164 -4.29 22.41 -32.63
N VAL A 165 -3.40 22.61 -33.58
CA VAL A 165 -3.38 21.86 -34.87
C VAL A 165 -2.31 20.75 -34.89
N VAL A 166 -1.50 20.66 -33.83
CA VAL A 166 -0.46 19.64 -33.63
C VAL A 166 -0.66 18.97 -32.31
N ALA A 167 -0.61 17.64 -32.33
CA ALA A 167 -0.73 16.80 -31.15
C ALA A 167 0.52 16.88 -30.26
N VAL A 168 0.32 16.92 -28.94
CA VAL A 168 1.40 16.76 -27.95
C VAL A 168 1.86 15.30 -27.88
N LYS A 169 3.08 15.09 -27.40
CA LYS A 169 3.67 13.74 -27.22
C LYS A 169 3.70 13.36 -25.75
N CYS A 170 3.36 12.11 -25.46
CA CYS A 170 3.53 11.55 -24.13
C CYS A 170 5.01 11.49 -23.71
N ASN A 171 5.25 11.58 -22.39
CA ASN A 171 6.59 11.58 -21.77
C ASN A 171 7.51 12.71 -22.27
N GLN A 172 6.93 13.81 -22.71
CA GLN A 172 7.63 15.02 -23.11
C GLN A 172 7.03 16.24 -22.41
N TRP A 173 7.89 17.14 -21.91
CA TRP A 173 7.46 18.41 -21.33
C TRP A 173 6.99 19.38 -22.42
N HIS A 174 5.86 20.02 -22.15
CA HIS A 174 5.27 21.08 -22.99
C HIS A 174 4.97 22.30 -22.14
N SER A 175 5.29 23.50 -22.64
CA SER A 175 4.72 24.72 -22.08
C SER A 175 3.38 25.02 -22.76
N LEU A 176 2.45 25.57 -22.00
CA LEU A 176 1.16 26.05 -22.46
C LEU A 176 0.99 27.51 -22.11
N ASP A 177 0.63 28.32 -23.10
CA ASP A 177 0.21 29.72 -22.97
C ASP A 177 -1.12 29.92 -23.67
N LEU A 178 -2.21 30.09 -22.92
CA LEU A 178 -3.50 30.58 -23.40
C LEU A 178 -3.56 32.09 -23.19
N LYS A 179 -3.77 32.86 -24.28
CA LYS A 179 -3.95 34.32 -24.22
C LYS A 179 -5.30 34.69 -24.85
N VAL A 180 -6.04 35.52 -24.16
CA VAL A 180 -7.30 36.10 -24.62
C VAL A 180 -7.20 37.62 -24.46
N LEU A 181 -7.31 38.36 -25.56
CA LEU A 181 -7.16 39.83 -25.58
C LEU A 181 -8.48 40.53 -25.67
N ALA A 182 -8.55 41.80 -25.25
CA ALA A 182 -9.74 42.67 -25.37
C ALA A 182 -10.24 42.83 -26.83
N SER A 183 -9.33 42.70 -27.79
CA SER A 183 -9.70 42.68 -29.22
C SER A 183 -10.49 41.46 -29.65
N GLY A 184 -10.73 40.50 -28.74
CA GLY A 184 -11.34 39.20 -29.04
C GLY A 184 -10.38 38.17 -29.65
N VAL A 185 -9.09 38.49 -29.78
CA VAL A 185 -8.09 37.56 -30.29
C VAL A 185 -7.75 36.56 -29.19
N MET A 186 -7.88 35.28 -29.53
CA MET A 186 -7.42 34.17 -28.71
C MET A 186 -6.18 33.54 -29.34
N ALA A 187 -5.22 33.15 -28.50
CA ALA A 187 -4.05 32.42 -28.92
C ALA A 187 -3.74 31.30 -27.89
N LEU A 188 -3.64 30.09 -28.40
CA LEU A 188 -3.21 28.92 -27.60
C LEU A 188 -1.87 28.45 -28.17
N ASN A 189 -0.79 28.65 -27.41
CA ASN A 189 0.57 28.28 -27.80
C ASN A 189 1.05 27.10 -26.99
N ILE A 190 1.53 26.09 -27.68
CA ILE A 190 2.19 24.93 -27.08
C ILE A 190 3.62 24.85 -27.62
N GLN A 191 4.61 24.65 -26.73
CA GLN A 191 6.00 24.47 -27.12
C GLN A 191 6.55 23.21 -26.44
N SER A 192 7.02 22.27 -27.24
CA SER A 192 7.66 21.06 -26.74
C SER A 192 9.10 21.35 -26.30
N MET A 193 9.48 20.75 -25.17
CA MET A 193 10.86 20.74 -24.69
C MET A 193 11.54 19.46 -25.17
N THR A 194 12.59 19.57 -26.00
CA THR A 194 13.34 18.41 -26.46
C THR A 194 14.51 18.11 -25.52
N THR A 195 14.78 16.82 -25.31
CA THR A 195 15.92 16.34 -24.51
C THR A 195 17.11 15.88 -25.37
N GLU A 196 16.99 15.94 -26.68
CA GLU A 196 18.07 15.56 -27.58
C GLU A 196 19.18 16.63 -27.55
N LYS A 197 20.43 16.18 -27.42
CA LYS A 197 21.60 17.09 -27.32
C LYS A 197 21.76 18.03 -28.51
N ALA A 198 21.21 17.67 -29.70
CA ALA A 198 21.23 18.48 -30.91
C ALA A 198 20.17 19.59 -30.92
N ASP A 199 19.11 19.45 -30.10
CA ASP A 199 17.95 20.35 -30.07
C ASP A 199 17.60 20.77 -28.65
N ILE A 200 18.60 21.22 -27.88
CA ILE A 200 18.34 21.90 -26.60
C ILE A 200 17.70 23.24 -26.93
N GLY A 201 16.41 23.23 -27.12
CA GLY A 201 15.62 24.41 -27.45
C GLY A 201 14.13 24.08 -27.46
N THR A 202 13.32 25.10 -27.29
CA THR A 202 11.88 25.00 -27.48
C THR A 202 11.58 24.97 -29.00
N ALA A 203 11.21 23.80 -29.53
CA ALA A 203 10.61 23.76 -30.86
C ALA A 203 9.19 24.35 -30.77
N ARG A 204 8.83 25.22 -31.68
CA ARG A 204 7.45 25.69 -31.81
C ARG A 204 6.66 24.63 -32.58
N ASP A 205 5.99 23.76 -31.85
CA ASP A 205 5.08 22.76 -32.43
C ASP A 205 3.64 23.25 -32.36
N GLY A 206 3.28 24.39 -32.66
CA GLY A 206 1.91 24.79 -32.50
C GLY A 206 1.48 25.94 -33.40
N GLY A 207 0.61 25.65 -34.30
CA GLY A 207 -0.21 26.66 -34.94
C GLY A 207 -1.27 27.09 -33.93
N SER A 208 -1.38 28.37 -33.63
CA SER A 208 -2.53 28.95 -32.97
C SER A 208 -3.59 29.25 -34.01
N ASP A 209 -4.80 28.69 -33.85
CA ASP A 209 -5.96 29.23 -34.54
C ASP A 209 -6.41 30.50 -33.83
N PHE A 210 -6.66 31.56 -34.61
CA PHE A 210 -7.18 32.83 -34.10
C PHE A 210 -8.71 32.79 -34.13
N GLY A 211 -9.33 32.64 -32.96
CA GLY A 211 -10.75 32.88 -32.80
C GLY A 211 -11.02 34.36 -32.53
N VAL A 212 -12.06 34.93 -33.09
CA VAL A 212 -12.53 36.27 -32.75
C VAL A 212 -13.87 36.17 -32.03
N ALA A 213 -13.89 36.54 -30.75
CA ALA A 213 -15.09 36.64 -29.97
C ALA A 213 -15.01 37.85 -29.03
N GLN A 214 -16.09 38.65 -28.96
CA GLN A 214 -16.17 39.70 -27.97
C GLN A 214 -16.50 39.09 -26.62
N MET A 215 -15.50 38.99 -25.74
CA MET A 215 -15.62 38.27 -24.46
C MET A 215 -15.61 39.14 -23.23
N PHE A 216 -15.05 40.36 -23.30
CA PHE A 216 -14.89 41.21 -22.14
C PHE A 216 -15.90 42.36 -22.11
N PRO A 217 -16.32 42.85 -20.90
CA PRO A 217 -15.88 42.37 -19.59
C PRO A 217 -16.45 41.01 -19.21
N LEU A 218 -15.66 40.21 -18.46
CA LEU A 218 -16.03 38.91 -17.95
C LEU A 218 -15.70 38.84 -16.47
N SER A 219 -16.65 38.45 -15.62
CA SER A 219 -16.42 38.18 -14.20
C SER A 219 -16.44 36.67 -13.95
N VAL A 220 -15.44 36.15 -13.27
CA VAL A 220 -15.38 34.76 -12.85
C VAL A 220 -15.21 34.70 -11.34
N THR A 221 -16.03 33.89 -10.68
CA THR A 221 -15.92 33.57 -9.25
C THR A 221 -16.14 32.06 -9.13
N SER A 222 -15.08 31.33 -8.91
CA SER A 222 -15.10 29.86 -8.84
C SER A 222 -13.79 29.38 -8.23
N PRO A 223 -13.76 28.19 -7.61
CA PRO A 223 -12.48 27.55 -7.33
C PRO A 223 -11.71 27.28 -8.63
N VAL A 224 -10.39 27.20 -8.50
CA VAL A 224 -9.51 26.70 -9.57
C VAL A 224 -9.23 25.22 -9.30
N ARG A 225 -9.35 24.39 -10.34
CA ARG A 225 -8.86 23.01 -10.32
C ARG A 225 -7.71 22.84 -11.31
N ILE A 226 -6.70 22.10 -10.88
CA ILE A 226 -5.55 21.69 -11.70
C ILE A 226 -5.57 20.17 -11.78
N ALA A 227 -5.43 19.63 -12.98
CA ALA A 227 -5.51 18.21 -13.32
C ALA A 227 -6.94 17.60 -13.25
N ALA A 228 -8.00 18.40 -13.12
CA ALA A 228 -9.37 17.90 -13.19
C ALA A 228 -10.36 19.00 -13.60
N GLY A 229 -11.47 18.59 -14.21
CA GLY A 229 -12.66 19.43 -14.44
C GLY A 229 -13.61 19.44 -13.24
N PHE A 230 -14.72 20.15 -13.38
CA PHE A 230 -15.83 20.15 -12.43
C PHE A 230 -16.88 19.09 -12.79
N GLY A 231 -17.69 18.67 -11.81
CA GLY A 231 -18.78 17.71 -11.97
C GLY A 231 -18.45 16.31 -11.50
N ASN A 232 -19.35 15.36 -11.78
CA ASN A 232 -19.29 13.98 -11.30
C ASN A 232 -18.29 13.10 -12.07
N ALA A 233 -17.84 13.53 -13.26
CA ALA A 233 -16.79 12.90 -14.02
C ALA A 233 -15.69 13.95 -14.27
N PRO A 234 -14.72 14.08 -13.36
CA PRO A 234 -13.77 15.19 -13.36
C PRO A 234 -12.75 15.14 -14.50
N ASN A 235 -12.72 14.06 -15.29
CA ASN A 235 -11.76 13.87 -16.41
C ASN A 235 -10.31 14.19 -15.97
N CYS A 236 -9.85 13.49 -14.95
CA CYS A 236 -8.55 13.74 -14.35
C CYS A 236 -7.42 13.53 -15.35
N PHE A 237 -6.37 14.31 -15.20
CA PHE A 237 -5.17 14.25 -16.04
C PHE A 237 -4.22 13.17 -15.54
N ASN A 238 -3.66 12.39 -16.48
CA ASN A 238 -2.60 11.42 -16.22
C ASN A 238 -1.25 11.98 -16.66
N GLY A 239 -0.47 12.47 -15.70
CA GLY A 239 0.83 13.06 -15.97
C GLY A 239 1.28 14.11 -14.98
N LYS A 240 2.35 14.82 -15.33
CA LYS A 240 2.98 15.83 -14.47
C LYS A 240 2.58 17.25 -14.90
N ILE A 241 2.28 18.10 -13.89
CA ILE A 241 2.04 19.54 -14.08
C ILE A 241 3.03 20.32 -13.22
N GLU A 242 3.51 21.47 -13.74
CA GLU A 242 4.44 22.36 -13.08
C GLU A 242 4.09 23.83 -13.36
N ALA A 243 4.29 24.71 -12.34
CA ALA A 243 4.22 26.15 -12.43
C ALA A 243 2.96 26.72 -13.09
N PRO A 244 1.74 26.39 -12.60
CA PRO A 244 0.52 27.03 -13.10
C PRO A 244 0.40 28.47 -12.64
N GLU A 245 0.00 29.37 -13.56
CA GLU A 245 -0.16 30.81 -13.32
C GLU A 245 -1.40 31.34 -14.08
N ILE A 246 -2.17 32.23 -13.44
CA ILE A 246 -3.28 32.94 -14.04
C ILE A 246 -3.02 34.45 -13.90
N LEU A 247 -2.96 35.17 -15.03
CA LEU A 247 -2.82 36.61 -15.06
C LEU A 247 -4.11 37.24 -15.65
N VAL A 248 -4.56 38.31 -15.02
CA VAL A 248 -5.69 39.11 -15.45
C VAL A 248 -5.22 40.56 -15.60
N ASP A 249 -5.48 41.16 -16.76
CA ASP A 249 -5.08 42.53 -17.08
C ASP A 249 -3.56 42.80 -16.81
N GLY A 250 -2.74 41.77 -17.10
CA GLY A 250 -1.29 41.81 -16.90
C GLY A 250 -0.82 41.59 -15.45
N ILE A 251 -1.72 41.34 -14.50
CA ILE A 251 -1.42 41.12 -13.08
C ILE A 251 -1.60 39.63 -12.75
N SER A 252 -0.62 38.99 -12.11
CA SER A 252 -0.77 37.64 -11.61
C SER A 252 -1.78 37.60 -10.46
N VAL A 253 -2.90 36.93 -10.67
CA VAL A 253 -3.99 36.76 -9.68
C VAL A 253 -3.94 35.41 -8.99
N ALA A 254 -3.27 34.44 -9.60
CA ALA A 254 -2.98 33.14 -8.98
C ALA A 254 -1.69 32.55 -9.55
N GLU A 255 -0.80 32.11 -8.64
CA GLU A 255 0.49 31.53 -8.99
C GLU A 255 0.91 30.53 -7.90
N TRP A 256 1.39 29.34 -8.32
CA TRP A 256 1.81 28.29 -7.41
C TRP A 256 3.17 27.71 -7.83
N ASP A 257 4.07 27.59 -6.85
CA ASP A 257 5.36 26.90 -6.98
C ASP A 257 5.30 25.53 -6.29
N PHE A 258 5.23 24.46 -7.07
CA PHE A 258 5.12 23.10 -6.56
C PHE A 258 6.43 22.55 -5.95
N SER A 259 7.55 23.27 -6.05
CA SER A 259 8.79 22.94 -5.33
C SER A 259 8.71 23.24 -3.84
N GLN A 260 7.69 24.01 -3.41
CA GLN A 260 7.52 24.39 -2.02
C GLN A 260 6.76 23.32 -1.24
N SER A 261 7.19 23.05 0.01
CA SER A 261 6.49 22.17 0.94
C SER A 261 6.10 20.80 0.31
N ILE A 262 7.05 20.16 -0.35
CA ILE A 262 6.82 18.89 -1.10
C ILE A 262 6.18 17.81 -0.23
N SER A 263 6.43 17.81 1.08
CA SER A 263 5.84 16.84 2.02
C SER A 263 4.40 17.13 2.46
N SER A 264 3.79 18.25 2.02
CA SER A 264 2.43 18.64 2.42
C SER A 264 1.38 18.15 1.42
N LEU A 265 0.16 17.89 1.90
CA LEU A 265 -1.04 17.67 1.09
C LEU A 265 -1.70 18.98 0.62
N SER A 266 -0.98 20.09 0.72
CA SER A 266 -1.40 21.39 0.21
C SER A 266 -0.23 22.12 -0.44
N VAL A 267 -0.55 23.08 -1.29
CA VAL A 267 0.44 23.98 -1.92
C VAL A 267 0.11 25.42 -1.52
N LYS A 268 1.06 26.11 -0.92
CA LYS A 268 0.95 27.53 -0.64
C LYS A 268 1.02 28.33 -1.94
N ALA A 269 0.11 29.26 -2.12
CA ALA A 269 0.15 30.17 -3.26
C ALA A 269 1.25 31.22 -3.09
N ILE A 270 1.90 31.59 -4.19
CA ILE A 270 2.69 32.82 -4.27
C ILE A 270 1.71 34.00 -4.35
N THR A 271 0.68 33.83 -5.14
CA THR A 271 -0.42 34.78 -5.28
C THR A 271 -1.74 34.00 -5.37
N GLY A 272 -2.83 34.53 -4.81
CA GLY A 272 -4.15 33.90 -4.82
C GLY A 272 -4.37 32.88 -3.69
N PRO A 273 -5.38 32.00 -3.81
CA PRO A 273 -5.71 31.00 -2.81
C PRO A 273 -4.74 29.82 -2.85
N ASP A 274 -4.47 29.21 -1.67
CA ASP A 274 -3.74 27.96 -1.54
C ASP A 274 -4.46 26.82 -2.27
N LEU A 275 -3.74 25.74 -2.62
CA LEU A 275 -4.33 24.52 -3.16
C LEU A 275 -4.34 23.40 -2.12
N LEU A 276 -5.45 22.64 -2.10
CA LEU A 276 -5.56 21.35 -1.43
C LEU A 276 -5.39 20.23 -2.46
N LEU A 277 -4.54 19.27 -2.16
CA LEU A 277 -4.29 18.11 -3.02
C LEU A 277 -5.26 16.98 -2.68
N LYS A 278 -6.22 16.72 -3.55
CA LYS A 278 -7.22 15.67 -3.41
C LYS A 278 -6.67 14.34 -3.90
N ASN A 279 -6.99 13.27 -3.16
CA ASN A 279 -6.53 11.90 -3.43
C ASN A 279 -4.99 11.74 -3.49
N ALA A 280 -4.27 12.60 -2.76
CA ALA A 280 -2.82 12.51 -2.56
C ALA A 280 -2.00 12.28 -3.85
N PRO A 281 -2.03 13.20 -4.83
CA PRO A 281 -1.19 13.09 -6.02
C PRO A 281 0.29 13.01 -5.63
N THR A 282 1.08 12.37 -6.48
CA THR A 282 2.47 12.09 -6.16
C THR A 282 3.34 13.35 -6.23
N ARG A 283 3.98 13.69 -5.11
CA ARG A 283 4.95 14.78 -4.94
C ARG A 283 6.40 14.26 -4.95
N GLY A 284 7.38 15.15 -4.97
CA GLY A 284 8.80 14.75 -5.02
C GLY A 284 9.15 13.99 -6.31
N VAL A 285 8.48 14.34 -7.39
CA VAL A 285 8.72 13.80 -8.74
C VAL A 285 9.54 14.79 -9.57
N THR A 286 10.28 14.27 -10.55
CA THR A 286 11.14 15.08 -11.40
C THR A 286 10.33 16.07 -12.25
N GLY A 287 10.72 17.36 -12.18
CA GLY A 287 10.18 18.44 -12.97
C GLY A 287 10.96 18.68 -14.26
N ARG A 288 10.55 19.66 -15.06
CA ARG A 288 11.18 20.02 -16.34
C ARG A 288 12.64 20.46 -16.22
N LYS A 289 13.09 20.92 -15.05
CA LYS A 289 14.47 21.35 -14.78
C LYS A 289 15.40 20.24 -14.32
N TRP A 290 14.88 19.04 -14.09
CA TRP A 290 15.71 17.93 -13.64
C TRP A 290 16.72 17.53 -14.72
N ASP A 291 17.98 17.51 -14.37
CA ASP A 291 19.13 17.28 -15.27
C ASP A 291 20.00 16.10 -14.85
N ALA A 292 19.51 15.25 -13.95
CA ALA A 292 20.19 14.10 -13.37
C ALA A 292 21.47 14.43 -12.56
N THR A 293 21.68 15.68 -12.16
CA THR A 293 22.79 16.06 -11.27
C THR A 293 22.47 15.91 -9.79
N GLU A 294 21.19 15.79 -9.44
CA GLU A 294 20.71 15.58 -8.08
C GLU A 294 19.52 14.60 -8.07
N PHE A 295 19.47 13.74 -7.06
CA PHE A 295 18.43 12.73 -6.91
C PHE A 295 17.55 12.94 -5.67
N CYS A 296 17.93 13.86 -4.77
CA CYS A 296 17.18 14.19 -3.58
C CYS A 296 16.52 15.57 -3.72
N TRP A 297 15.19 15.60 -3.66
CA TRP A 297 14.43 16.84 -3.77
C TRP A 297 14.76 17.89 -2.69
N ARG A 298 15.24 17.46 -1.52
CA ARG A 298 15.66 18.39 -0.46
C ARG A 298 16.89 19.21 -0.80
N HIS A 299 17.78 18.66 -1.65
CA HIS A 299 19.01 19.34 -2.03
C HIS A 299 18.78 20.34 -3.16
N LYS A 300 17.82 20.03 -4.05
CA LYS A 300 17.53 20.88 -5.23
C LYS A 300 16.03 20.85 -5.55
N PRO A 301 15.20 21.51 -4.71
CA PRO A 301 13.74 21.45 -4.84
C PRO A 301 13.22 21.88 -6.22
N GLU A 302 13.90 22.83 -6.87
CA GLU A 302 13.54 23.32 -8.20
C GLU A 302 13.63 22.26 -9.31
N HIS A 303 14.32 21.15 -9.08
CA HIS A 303 14.30 19.97 -9.95
C HIS A 303 13.07 19.10 -9.77
N TYR A 304 12.32 19.32 -8.69
CA TYR A 304 11.17 18.52 -8.24
C TYR A 304 9.90 19.37 -8.11
N ALA A 305 9.80 20.39 -8.98
CA ALA A 305 8.72 21.36 -8.97
C ALA A 305 7.46 20.86 -9.70
N ALA A 306 7.32 19.55 -9.91
CA ALA A 306 6.16 18.93 -10.52
C ALA A 306 5.30 18.17 -9.50
N ILE A 307 4.02 18.00 -9.84
CA ILE A 307 3.10 17.05 -9.20
C ILE A 307 2.65 16.07 -10.27
N SER A 308 2.69 14.76 -9.98
CA SER A 308 2.12 13.72 -10.85
C SER A 308 0.71 13.39 -10.40
N PHE A 309 -0.23 13.45 -11.35
CA PHE A 309 -1.64 13.20 -11.17
C PHE A 309 -2.05 11.94 -11.93
N HIS A 310 -3.05 11.21 -11.41
CA HIS A 310 -3.57 9.99 -12.03
C HIS A 310 -5.09 9.97 -11.92
N ASP A 311 -5.76 9.38 -12.91
CA ASP A 311 -7.23 9.27 -12.95
C ASP A 311 -7.79 8.18 -12.03
N ASP A 312 -6.93 7.33 -11.48
CA ASP A 312 -7.26 6.21 -10.61
C ASP A 312 -6.72 6.33 -9.17
N ASP A 313 -6.08 7.45 -8.82
CA ASP A 313 -5.70 7.73 -7.45
C ASP A 313 -6.92 7.72 -6.53
N ILE A 314 -6.82 6.98 -5.42
CA ILE A 314 -7.82 7.01 -4.35
C ILE A 314 -7.14 6.88 -3.00
N TYR A 315 -7.39 7.85 -2.13
CA TYR A 315 -6.83 7.91 -0.81
C TYR A 315 -7.88 7.75 0.28
N ASP A 316 -8.98 8.52 0.19
CA ASP A 316 -10.07 8.54 1.14
C ASP A 316 -11.38 8.56 0.37
N PHE A 317 -12.34 7.71 0.73
CA PHE A 317 -13.67 7.73 0.11
C PHE A 317 -14.49 8.94 0.52
N GLU A 318 -14.06 9.65 1.58
CA GLU A 318 -14.75 10.84 2.12
C GLU A 318 -16.24 10.58 2.44
N TRP A 319 -16.60 9.34 2.83
CA TRP A 319 -17.96 9.01 3.26
C TRP A 319 -18.27 9.66 4.60
N ASP A 320 -19.54 9.96 4.84
CA ASP A 320 -20.03 10.37 6.15
C ASP A 320 -20.09 9.15 7.10
N SER A 321 -19.76 9.36 8.35
CA SER A 321 -19.85 8.34 9.40
C SER A 321 -21.31 7.95 9.67
N ASP A 322 -21.57 6.65 9.76
CA ASP A 322 -22.91 6.12 10.06
C ASP A 322 -23.09 5.81 11.56
N PHE A 323 -22.03 5.32 12.21
CA PHE A 323 -22.01 5.06 13.65
C PHE A 323 -20.59 5.00 14.19
N GLU A 324 -20.48 4.94 15.51
CA GLU A 324 -19.18 4.89 16.20
C GLU A 324 -19.20 3.92 17.39
N LEU A 325 -18.00 3.44 17.74
CA LEU A 325 -17.74 2.67 18.95
C LEU A 325 -16.67 3.38 19.79
N VAL A 326 -17.02 3.81 21.00
CA VAL A 326 -16.04 4.18 22.01
C VAL A 326 -15.54 2.90 22.66
N ILE A 327 -14.23 2.63 22.59
CA ILE A 327 -13.65 1.40 23.16
C ILE A 327 -13.79 1.42 24.68
N PRO A 328 -14.55 0.46 25.28
CA PRO A 328 -14.71 0.38 26.71
C PRO A 328 -13.40 0.05 27.45
N ASP A 329 -13.26 0.52 28.69
CA ASP A 329 -12.06 0.29 29.52
C ASP A 329 -11.79 -1.20 29.82
N ASP A 330 -12.84 -2.00 29.88
CA ASP A 330 -12.80 -3.43 30.19
C ASP A 330 -12.74 -4.31 28.93
N MET A 331 -12.84 -3.72 27.72
CA MET A 331 -12.75 -4.46 26.47
C MET A 331 -11.36 -5.11 26.33
N PRO A 332 -11.25 -6.44 26.18
CA PRO A 332 -9.97 -7.12 26.09
C PRO A 332 -9.18 -6.69 24.83
N SER A 333 -7.86 -6.64 24.94
CA SER A 333 -7.00 -6.53 23.77
C SER A 333 -7.23 -7.72 22.83
N GLY A 334 -7.35 -7.46 21.52
CA GLY A 334 -7.70 -8.50 20.57
C GLY A 334 -8.07 -7.96 19.20
N ILE A 335 -8.41 -8.88 18.31
CA ILE A 335 -8.93 -8.59 16.97
C ILE A 335 -10.46 -8.58 17.06
N TYR A 336 -11.07 -7.53 16.54
CA TYR A 336 -12.53 -7.41 16.48
C TYR A 336 -12.97 -7.17 15.04
N VAL A 337 -14.20 -7.59 14.75
CA VAL A 337 -14.82 -7.45 13.43
C VAL A 337 -16.20 -6.82 13.62
N MET A 338 -16.39 -5.64 13.05
CA MET A 338 -17.71 -5.04 12.90
C MET A 338 -18.35 -5.57 11.63
N ARG A 339 -19.34 -6.44 11.78
CA ARG A 339 -20.12 -7.01 10.68
C ARG A 339 -21.33 -6.14 10.41
N ILE A 340 -21.55 -5.80 9.15
CA ILE A 340 -22.73 -5.08 8.67
C ILE A 340 -23.50 -5.98 7.71
N GLU A 341 -24.83 -6.03 7.85
CA GLU A 341 -25.68 -6.93 7.07
C GLU A 341 -27.00 -6.23 6.66
N ALA A 342 -27.41 -6.42 5.41
CA ALA A 342 -28.71 -6.00 4.88
C ALA A 342 -29.14 -6.94 3.76
N GLU A 343 -30.42 -7.35 3.76
CA GLU A 343 -31.04 -8.17 2.70
C GLU A 343 -30.23 -9.46 2.36
N GLY A 344 -29.60 -10.07 3.37
CA GLY A 344 -28.79 -11.29 3.23
C GLY A 344 -27.41 -11.09 2.59
N GLN A 345 -27.00 -9.85 2.36
CA GLN A 345 -25.63 -9.50 1.98
C GLN A 345 -24.90 -8.89 3.17
N TYR A 346 -23.59 -9.11 3.27
CA TYR A 346 -22.79 -8.62 4.40
C TYR A 346 -21.42 -8.12 3.99
N ASP A 347 -20.84 -7.26 4.83
CA ASP A 347 -19.41 -6.95 4.87
C ASP A 347 -18.90 -7.02 6.31
N ALA A 348 -17.58 -7.09 6.49
CA ALA A 348 -16.96 -7.31 7.79
C ALA A 348 -15.67 -6.47 7.91
N MET A 349 -15.65 -5.51 8.83
CA MET A 349 -14.57 -4.54 9.04
C MET A 349 -13.72 -4.92 10.24
N PRO A 350 -12.52 -5.50 10.07
CA PRO A 350 -11.62 -5.77 11.18
C PRO A 350 -11.01 -4.48 11.75
N PHE A 351 -10.85 -4.46 13.07
CA PHE A 351 -10.06 -3.47 13.79
C PHE A 351 -9.41 -4.12 15.03
N PHE A 352 -8.42 -3.44 15.61
CA PHE A 352 -7.57 -3.99 16.65
C PHE A 352 -7.71 -3.17 17.94
N VAL A 353 -8.01 -3.82 19.06
CA VAL A 353 -8.04 -3.18 20.37
C VAL A 353 -6.69 -3.41 21.06
N CYS A 354 -5.97 -2.32 21.29
CA CYS A 354 -4.67 -2.31 21.94
C CYS A 354 -4.81 -1.90 23.42
N PRO A 355 -3.93 -2.37 24.33
CA PRO A 355 -3.98 -1.91 25.72
C PRO A 355 -3.61 -0.44 25.86
N PRO A 356 -4.01 0.26 26.92
CA PRO A 356 -3.55 1.61 27.21
C PRO A 356 -2.02 1.65 27.29
N LEU A 357 -1.40 2.75 26.82
CA LEU A 357 0.05 2.90 26.82
C LEU A 357 0.64 2.72 28.22
N GLY A 358 1.71 1.94 28.31
CA GLY A 358 2.36 1.63 29.59
C GLY A 358 1.64 0.61 30.47
N THR A 359 0.55 0.02 29.98
CA THR A 359 -0.15 -1.09 30.66
C THR A 359 -0.03 -2.37 29.83
N ARG A 360 -0.25 -3.50 30.49
CA ARG A 360 -0.30 -4.81 29.84
C ARG A 360 -1.24 -5.73 30.62
N ARG A 361 -1.94 -6.61 29.93
CA ARG A 361 -2.81 -7.64 30.53
C ARG A 361 -2.22 -9.03 30.40
N ALA A 362 -1.17 -9.17 29.56
CA ALA A 362 -0.45 -10.41 29.31
C ALA A 362 1.08 -10.20 29.33
N ASP A 363 1.84 -11.28 29.43
CA ASP A 363 3.31 -11.27 29.28
C ASP A 363 3.75 -11.34 27.81
N LEU A 364 2.86 -11.79 26.92
CA LEU A 364 3.05 -11.89 25.47
C LEU A 364 2.36 -10.74 24.76
N CYS A 365 3.05 -10.12 23.81
CA CYS A 365 2.49 -9.17 22.86
C CYS A 365 2.52 -9.75 21.44
N VAL A 366 1.42 -9.69 20.72
CA VAL A 366 1.36 -9.97 19.28
C VAL A 366 1.46 -8.65 18.52
N LEU A 367 2.48 -8.50 17.70
CA LEU A 367 2.64 -7.36 16.79
C LEU A 367 1.89 -7.65 15.51
N VAL A 368 0.85 -6.86 15.23
CA VAL A 368 0.02 -6.98 14.03
C VAL A 368 0.55 -6.04 12.94
N SER A 369 0.82 -6.59 11.77
CA SER A 369 1.48 -5.90 10.66
C SER A 369 0.50 -5.03 9.83
N THR A 370 -0.15 -4.03 10.48
CA THR A 370 -1.16 -3.17 9.85
C THR A 370 -0.61 -2.37 8.68
N PHE A 371 0.66 -2.00 8.68
CA PHE A 371 1.29 -1.35 7.53
C PHE A 371 1.35 -2.29 6.32
N THR A 372 1.77 -3.54 6.52
CA THR A 372 1.78 -4.54 5.45
C THR A 372 0.36 -4.78 4.91
N TYR A 373 -0.65 -4.88 5.79
CA TYR A 373 -2.05 -5.05 5.35
C TYR A 373 -2.54 -3.89 4.50
N THR A 374 -2.18 -2.66 4.85
CA THR A 374 -2.56 -1.44 4.12
C THR A 374 -1.83 -1.34 2.78
N ILE A 375 -0.52 -1.62 2.74
CA ILE A 375 0.30 -1.60 1.53
C ILE A 375 -0.18 -2.61 0.48
N TYR A 376 -0.60 -3.80 0.91
CA TYR A 376 -1.24 -4.81 0.04
C TYR A 376 -2.73 -4.56 -0.20
N GLY A 377 -3.29 -3.52 0.40
CA GLY A 377 -4.72 -3.20 0.35
C GLY A 377 -5.27 -3.15 -1.07
N ASN A 378 -6.22 -4.02 -1.40
CA ASN A 378 -6.83 -4.18 -2.72
C ASN A 378 -5.83 -4.57 -3.83
N HIS A 379 -4.90 -5.49 -3.53
CA HIS A 379 -4.03 -6.05 -4.57
C HIS A 379 -4.86 -6.84 -5.59
N ALA A 380 -5.10 -6.22 -6.75
CA ALA A 380 -5.72 -6.86 -7.90
C ALA A 380 -4.70 -7.77 -8.58
N ARG A 381 -4.75 -9.06 -8.24
CA ARG A 381 -3.77 -10.04 -8.70
C ARG A 381 -3.99 -10.43 -10.15
N PRO A 382 -2.92 -10.45 -10.97
CA PRO A 382 -3.02 -10.80 -12.39
C PRO A 382 -3.31 -12.29 -12.66
N ASP A 383 -3.07 -13.17 -11.67
CA ASP A 383 -3.31 -14.61 -11.77
C ASP A 383 -4.72 -15.01 -11.30
N PHE A 384 -5.62 -14.06 -11.06
CA PHE A 384 -7.01 -14.35 -10.73
C PHE A 384 -7.70 -15.07 -11.89
N GLU A 385 -8.37 -16.18 -11.57
CA GLU A 385 -9.15 -16.97 -12.51
C GLU A 385 -10.59 -17.13 -12.02
N SER A 386 -11.54 -17.21 -12.94
CA SER A 386 -12.96 -17.46 -12.62
C SER A 386 -13.20 -18.79 -11.88
N SER A 387 -12.26 -19.74 -12.02
CA SER A 387 -12.26 -21.00 -11.26
C SER A 387 -12.21 -20.81 -9.75
N TRP A 388 -11.58 -19.70 -9.28
CA TRP A 388 -11.49 -19.36 -7.85
C TRP A 388 -12.86 -19.12 -7.23
N LEU A 389 -13.82 -18.59 -8.00
CA LEU A 389 -15.18 -18.32 -7.54
C LEU A 389 -15.89 -19.61 -7.06
N LYS A 390 -15.55 -20.78 -7.62
CA LYS A 390 -16.10 -22.05 -7.16
C LYS A 390 -15.62 -22.40 -5.75
N LYS A 391 -14.33 -22.20 -5.47
CA LYS A 391 -13.75 -22.42 -4.15
C LYS A 391 -14.30 -21.41 -3.13
N ILE A 392 -14.35 -20.12 -3.50
CA ILE A 392 -14.93 -19.06 -2.68
C ILE A 392 -16.36 -19.42 -2.27
N SER A 393 -17.20 -19.82 -3.22
CA SER A 393 -18.57 -20.25 -2.93
C SER A 393 -18.64 -21.52 -2.09
N ALA A 394 -17.82 -22.54 -2.39
CA ALA A 394 -17.83 -23.81 -1.67
C ALA A 394 -17.38 -23.68 -0.21
N TRP A 395 -16.50 -22.75 0.07
CA TRP A 395 -15.96 -22.49 1.41
C TRP A 395 -16.72 -21.39 2.16
N ASN A 396 -17.73 -20.79 1.55
CA ASN A 396 -18.38 -19.58 2.07
C ASN A 396 -17.36 -18.49 2.44
N ALA A 397 -16.32 -18.37 1.60
CA ALA A 397 -15.26 -17.41 1.74
C ALA A 397 -15.75 -16.01 1.32
N TYR A 398 -15.00 -14.96 1.67
CA TYR A 398 -15.36 -13.58 1.32
C TYR A 398 -15.51 -13.42 -0.21
N PRO A 399 -16.66 -12.92 -0.70
CA PRO A 399 -17.02 -13.06 -2.11
C PRO A 399 -16.37 -12.03 -3.06
N HIS A 400 -15.91 -10.90 -2.54
CA HIS A 400 -15.43 -9.81 -3.38
C HIS A 400 -13.91 -9.85 -3.57
N ASN A 401 -13.46 -9.64 -4.83
CA ASN A 401 -12.04 -9.64 -5.16
C ASN A 401 -11.65 -8.31 -5.83
N PRO A 402 -10.53 -7.67 -5.46
CA PRO A 402 -10.10 -6.38 -6.01
C PRO A 402 -10.02 -6.33 -7.54
N ILE A 403 -9.74 -7.47 -8.22
CA ILE A 403 -9.69 -7.51 -9.69
C ILE A 403 -11.04 -7.17 -10.33
N GLN A 404 -12.14 -7.45 -9.65
CA GLN A 404 -13.51 -7.19 -10.10
C GLN A 404 -13.98 -5.77 -9.74
N TYR A 405 -13.31 -5.11 -8.81
CA TYR A 405 -13.66 -3.82 -8.24
C TYR A 405 -12.48 -2.84 -8.22
N ARG A 406 -11.74 -2.77 -9.34
CA ARG A 406 -10.52 -1.95 -9.46
C ARG A 406 -10.73 -0.48 -9.10
N HIS A 407 -11.92 0.05 -9.36
CA HIS A 407 -12.30 1.43 -9.05
C HIS A 407 -12.37 1.74 -7.54
N TYR A 408 -12.36 0.72 -6.65
CA TYR A 408 -12.20 0.91 -5.20
C TYR A 408 -10.75 1.27 -4.78
N GLY A 409 -9.88 1.51 -5.76
CA GLY A 409 -8.47 1.83 -5.57
C GLY A 409 -7.61 0.58 -5.40
N LEU A 410 -6.46 0.61 -6.01
CA LEU A 410 -5.53 -0.53 -6.09
C LEU A 410 -4.43 -0.45 -5.02
N SER A 411 -3.66 -1.52 -4.89
CA SER A 411 -2.52 -1.60 -3.96
C SER A 411 -1.24 -1.04 -4.57
N THR A 412 -0.24 -0.84 -3.75
CA THR A 412 1.12 -0.47 -4.19
C THR A 412 1.86 -1.61 -4.94
N TYR A 413 1.22 -2.72 -5.20
CA TYR A 413 1.69 -3.80 -6.07
C TYR A 413 1.09 -3.74 -7.48
N ASN A 414 0.18 -2.79 -7.69
CA ASN A 414 -0.40 -2.51 -8.99
C ASN A 414 0.21 -1.24 -9.61
N ASN A 415 -0.14 -1.00 -10.84
CA ASN A 415 0.23 0.19 -11.57
C ASN A 415 -1.00 1.06 -11.81
N HIS A 416 -0.79 2.36 -11.92
CA HIS A 416 -1.77 3.32 -12.42
C HIS A 416 -2.13 3.03 -13.89
N THR A 417 -3.20 3.64 -14.36
CA THR A 417 -3.65 3.54 -15.76
C THR A 417 -2.55 3.93 -16.76
N ASP A 418 -1.65 4.82 -16.39
CA ASP A 418 -0.51 5.27 -17.20
C ASP A 418 0.72 4.34 -17.15
N GLY A 419 0.65 3.26 -16.34
CA GLY A 419 1.71 2.29 -16.17
C GLY A 419 2.74 2.63 -15.08
N SER A 420 2.67 3.81 -14.46
CA SER A 420 3.52 4.15 -13.31
C SER A 420 3.11 3.37 -12.06
N GLY A 421 4.04 3.20 -11.12
CA GLY A 421 3.79 2.42 -9.91
C GLY A 421 3.00 3.21 -8.85
N ILE A 422 1.99 2.58 -8.23
CA ILE A 422 1.22 3.17 -7.14
C ILE A 422 2.09 3.25 -5.89
N CYS A 423 2.40 4.47 -5.44
CA CYS A 423 3.31 4.68 -4.31
C CYS A 423 2.61 5.04 -2.99
N HIS A 424 1.32 5.29 -2.98
CA HIS A 424 0.53 5.63 -1.81
C HIS A 424 -0.45 4.52 -1.42
N ALA A 425 -0.64 4.33 -0.12
CA ALA A 425 -1.63 3.41 0.43
C ALA A 425 -2.37 4.05 1.60
N SER A 426 -3.66 3.71 1.77
CA SER A 426 -4.49 4.18 2.86
C SER A 426 -5.52 3.11 3.24
N HIS A 427 -5.94 3.14 4.51
CA HIS A 427 -7.07 2.33 5.00
C HIS A 427 -8.40 3.11 5.06
N LYS A 428 -8.44 4.40 4.68
CA LYS A 428 -9.67 5.21 4.63
C LYS A 428 -10.53 4.89 3.40
N ARG A 429 -10.59 3.63 3.05
CA ARG A 429 -11.35 3.06 1.93
C ARG A 429 -11.67 1.60 2.20
N VAL A 430 -12.58 1.01 1.45
CA VAL A 430 -12.88 -0.41 1.55
C VAL A 430 -11.68 -1.24 1.10
N LEU A 431 -11.17 -2.10 1.98
CA LEU A 431 -10.06 -3.02 1.73
C LEU A 431 -10.58 -4.47 1.70
N PHE A 432 -10.86 -5.01 0.53
CA PHE A 432 -11.43 -6.35 0.36
C PHE A 432 -10.53 -7.47 0.91
N ASN A 433 -9.20 -7.32 0.76
CA ASN A 433 -8.25 -8.29 1.27
C ASN A 433 -8.07 -8.24 2.80
N LEU A 434 -8.60 -7.23 3.47
CA LEU A 434 -8.65 -7.14 4.94
C LEU A 434 -10.06 -7.56 5.42
N ARG A 435 -10.50 -8.77 5.04
CA ARG A 435 -11.79 -9.35 5.44
C ARG A 435 -11.61 -10.79 5.91
N PRO A 436 -12.26 -11.22 7.00
CA PRO A 436 -12.28 -12.64 7.36
C PRO A 436 -12.72 -13.47 6.14
N GLY A 437 -12.01 -14.56 5.89
CA GLY A 437 -12.34 -15.44 4.78
C GLY A 437 -11.86 -15.02 3.40
N TYR A 438 -11.14 -13.91 3.23
CA TYR A 438 -10.61 -13.54 1.92
C TYR A 438 -9.49 -14.48 1.46
N LEU A 439 -9.58 -14.99 0.22
CA LEU A 439 -8.58 -15.88 -0.37
C LEU A 439 -7.64 -15.11 -1.30
N THR A 440 -6.38 -14.96 -0.89
CA THR A 440 -5.34 -14.29 -1.71
C THR A 440 -4.93 -15.14 -2.92
N PHE A 441 -4.81 -16.46 -2.73
CA PHE A 441 -4.43 -17.45 -3.75
C PHE A 441 -5.54 -18.48 -3.90
N GLY A 442 -6.65 -18.10 -4.52
CA GLY A 442 -7.81 -18.98 -4.67
C GLY A 442 -7.53 -20.24 -5.48
N GLY A 443 -6.51 -20.24 -6.36
CA GLY A 443 -6.06 -21.41 -7.10
C GLY A 443 -5.13 -22.36 -6.33
N ALA A 444 -4.65 -21.98 -5.13
CA ALA A 444 -3.79 -22.85 -4.33
C ALA A 444 -4.51 -24.11 -3.88
N THR A 445 -3.80 -25.23 -3.74
CA THR A 445 -4.35 -26.49 -3.22
C THR A 445 -4.59 -26.48 -1.71
N CYS A 446 -3.98 -25.53 -1.00
CA CYS A 446 -4.14 -25.22 0.42
C CYS A 446 -5.17 -24.09 0.66
N SER A 447 -5.19 -23.48 1.85
CA SER A 447 -6.09 -22.35 2.18
C SER A 447 -5.87 -21.12 1.28
N GLY A 448 -4.65 -20.88 0.83
CA GLY A 448 -4.35 -19.75 -0.06
C GLY A 448 -4.40 -18.39 0.64
N LEU A 449 -4.08 -18.34 1.93
CA LEU A 449 -4.15 -17.14 2.77
C LEU A 449 -2.83 -16.39 2.82
N ARG A 450 -2.91 -15.06 2.98
CA ARG A 450 -1.79 -14.18 3.35
C ARG A 450 -2.27 -13.14 4.36
N HIS A 451 -1.31 -12.42 4.97
CA HIS A 451 -1.53 -11.26 5.82
C HIS A 451 -2.52 -11.55 6.97
N PHE A 452 -3.54 -10.73 7.15
CA PHE A 452 -4.52 -10.84 8.24
C PHE A 452 -5.07 -12.27 8.43
N GLN A 453 -5.48 -12.94 7.35
CA GLN A 453 -6.07 -14.28 7.43
C GLN A 453 -5.01 -15.34 7.80
N ALA A 454 -3.79 -15.22 7.27
CA ALA A 454 -2.70 -16.12 7.62
C ALA A 454 -2.22 -15.91 9.07
N ASP A 455 -2.20 -14.66 9.54
CA ASP A 455 -1.82 -14.32 10.91
C ASP A 455 -2.85 -14.81 11.93
N SER A 456 -4.11 -14.99 11.51
CA SER A 456 -5.14 -15.57 12.35
C SER A 456 -4.85 -17.02 12.77
N HIS A 457 -4.00 -17.76 12.04
CA HIS A 457 -3.54 -19.09 12.47
C HIS A 457 -2.73 -19.03 13.78
N LEU A 458 -1.93 -17.99 13.98
CA LEU A 458 -1.23 -17.75 15.25
C LEU A 458 -2.23 -17.41 16.37
N ILE A 459 -3.20 -16.55 16.08
CA ILE A 459 -4.24 -16.17 17.07
C ILE A 459 -5.06 -17.39 17.49
N ALA A 460 -5.50 -18.21 16.54
CA ALA A 460 -6.23 -19.45 16.81
C ALA A 460 -5.40 -20.43 17.62
N TRP A 461 -4.10 -20.54 17.34
CA TRP A 461 -3.18 -21.36 18.11
C TRP A 461 -3.02 -20.87 19.55
N LEU A 462 -2.80 -19.56 19.76
CA LEU A 462 -2.70 -18.97 21.10
C LEU A 462 -3.98 -19.21 21.91
N HIS A 463 -5.15 -19.02 21.29
CA HIS A 463 -6.46 -19.30 21.87
C HIS A 463 -6.59 -20.78 22.28
N ASN A 464 -6.26 -21.72 21.35
CA ASN A 464 -6.31 -23.17 21.62
C ASN A 464 -5.38 -23.58 22.76
N GLN A 465 -4.17 -22.99 22.85
CA GLN A 465 -3.21 -23.30 23.90
C GLN A 465 -3.49 -22.58 25.23
N GLY A 466 -4.51 -21.72 25.30
CA GLY A 466 -4.83 -20.93 26.49
C GLY A 466 -3.74 -19.93 26.89
N ILE A 467 -2.94 -19.45 25.91
CA ILE A 467 -1.90 -18.46 26.12
C ILE A 467 -2.51 -17.06 25.99
N GLY A 468 -2.50 -16.31 27.07
CA GLY A 468 -2.94 -14.90 27.06
C GLY A 468 -1.98 -14.01 26.30
N TYR A 469 -2.53 -13.05 25.57
CA TYR A 469 -1.76 -12.08 24.77
C TYR A 469 -2.45 -10.72 24.73
N ASP A 470 -1.65 -9.68 24.54
CA ASP A 470 -2.09 -8.36 24.11
C ASP A 470 -1.75 -8.15 22.64
N ILE A 471 -2.44 -7.25 21.96
CA ILE A 471 -2.16 -6.82 20.59
C ILE A 471 -1.58 -5.41 20.61
N VAL A 472 -0.51 -5.19 19.85
CA VAL A 472 -0.01 -3.88 19.43
C VAL A 472 0.12 -3.90 17.91
N THR A 473 -0.24 -2.82 17.24
CA THR A 473 -0.12 -2.72 15.78
C THR A 473 1.09 -1.86 15.40
N ASP A 474 1.45 -1.90 14.11
CA ASP A 474 2.49 -1.01 13.56
C ASP A 474 2.17 0.47 13.81
N ASP A 475 0.88 0.84 13.85
CA ASP A 475 0.44 2.22 14.11
C ASP A 475 0.84 2.71 15.51
N GLU A 476 0.59 1.89 16.55
CA GLU A 476 1.01 2.19 17.91
C GLU A 476 2.53 2.18 18.03
N LEU A 477 3.18 1.22 17.38
CA LEU A 477 4.64 1.10 17.44
C LEU A 477 5.34 2.29 16.76
N ASP A 478 4.81 2.78 15.65
CA ASP A 478 5.30 3.97 14.97
C ASP A 478 5.10 5.25 15.79
N ARG A 479 3.90 5.38 16.41
CA ARG A 479 3.53 6.58 17.18
C ARG A 479 4.25 6.68 18.52
N ASP A 480 4.33 5.56 19.26
CA ASP A 480 4.74 5.54 20.68
C ASP A 480 6.13 4.92 20.86
N GLY A 481 6.74 4.41 19.80
CA GLY A 481 8.05 3.78 19.83
C GLY A 481 8.12 2.58 20.76
N VAL A 482 9.28 2.38 21.39
CA VAL A 482 9.50 1.26 22.32
C VAL A 482 8.54 1.27 23.52
N ALA A 483 7.95 2.41 23.88
CA ALA A 483 6.98 2.50 24.97
C ALA A 483 5.72 1.65 24.71
N ALA A 484 5.33 1.45 23.45
CA ALA A 484 4.19 0.62 23.08
C ALA A 484 4.37 -0.86 23.45
N ILE A 485 5.61 -1.35 23.50
CA ILE A 485 5.97 -2.76 23.71
C ILE A 485 6.81 -3.00 24.97
N SER A 486 7.11 -1.95 25.72
CA SER A 486 7.90 -2.06 26.95
C SER A 486 7.21 -2.91 28.01
N GLY A 487 7.98 -3.76 28.68
CA GLY A 487 7.52 -4.59 29.78
C GLY A 487 6.91 -5.94 29.40
N TYR A 488 6.63 -6.21 28.11
CA TYR A 488 6.33 -7.57 27.69
C TYR A 488 7.58 -8.45 27.77
N LYS A 489 7.40 -9.71 28.18
CA LYS A 489 8.48 -10.70 28.19
C LYS A 489 8.84 -11.15 26.77
N ALA A 490 7.83 -11.26 25.92
CA ALA A 490 7.99 -11.64 24.52
C ALA A 490 7.08 -10.82 23.60
N LEU A 491 7.61 -10.48 22.43
CA LEU A 491 6.91 -9.95 21.28
C LEU A 491 6.93 -11.00 20.18
N VAL A 492 5.77 -11.35 19.61
CA VAL A 492 5.65 -12.28 18.49
C VAL A 492 5.04 -11.59 17.27
N THR A 493 5.62 -11.83 16.09
CA THR A 493 5.07 -11.32 14.83
C THR A 493 4.19 -12.37 14.15
N GLY A 494 3.34 -11.91 13.23
CA GLY A 494 2.65 -12.76 12.27
C GLY A 494 3.57 -13.27 11.14
N SER A 495 2.94 -13.73 10.07
CA SER A 495 3.59 -14.40 8.93
C SER A 495 4.40 -13.47 8.03
N HIS A 496 4.10 -12.16 7.97
CA HIS A 496 4.70 -11.29 6.96
C HIS A 496 4.81 -9.80 7.41
N PRO A 497 5.67 -9.45 8.37
CA PRO A 497 5.93 -8.06 8.78
C PRO A 497 6.91 -7.38 7.82
N GLU A 498 6.48 -7.11 6.58
CA GLU A 498 7.37 -6.72 5.47
C GLU A 498 7.72 -5.22 5.45
N TYR A 499 6.75 -4.36 5.79
CA TYR A 499 6.84 -2.91 5.63
C TYR A 499 7.00 -2.20 6.96
N HIS A 500 8.06 -1.43 7.10
CA HIS A 500 8.37 -0.73 8.34
C HIS A 500 8.79 0.72 8.09
N THR A 501 8.43 1.59 9.03
CA THR A 501 9.01 2.92 9.18
C THR A 501 10.34 2.85 9.94
N LYS A 502 11.07 3.96 9.96
CA LYS A 502 12.25 4.09 10.81
C LYS A 502 11.91 3.91 12.30
N GLN A 503 10.79 4.49 12.72
CA GLN A 503 10.33 4.46 14.11
C GLN A 503 10.00 3.05 14.60
N THR A 504 9.32 2.25 13.78
CA THR A 504 9.00 0.86 14.15
C THR A 504 10.26 0.00 14.27
N LEU A 505 11.22 0.13 13.34
CA LEU A 505 12.49 -0.59 13.44
C LEU A 505 13.36 -0.14 14.61
N ASP A 506 13.40 1.16 14.93
CA ASP A 506 14.08 1.67 16.11
C ASP A 506 13.50 1.06 17.38
N ALA A 507 12.17 1.05 17.51
CA ALA A 507 11.47 0.49 18.66
C ALA A 507 11.73 -1.01 18.85
N LEU A 508 11.71 -1.79 17.78
CA LEU A 508 12.00 -3.23 17.82
C LEU A 508 13.46 -3.51 18.20
N THR A 509 14.39 -2.72 17.65
CA THR A 509 15.82 -2.82 17.98
C THR A 509 16.06 -2.50 19.45
N ASP A 510 15.51 -1.38 19.93
CA ASP A 510 15.64 -0.96 21.33
C ASP A 510 15.02 -1.99 22.29
N TYR A 511 13.86 -2.54 21.97
CA TYR A 511 13.22 -3.58 22.76
C TYR A 511 14.09 -4.84 22.88
N ARG A 512 14.57 -5.39 21.73
CA ARG A 512 15.45 -6.55 21.67
C ARG A 512 16.74 -6.32 22.44
N ASP A 513 17.41 -5.18 22.17
CA ASP A 513 18.74 -4.90 22.73
C ASP A 513 18.71 -4.59 24.21
N ASN A 514 17.55 -4.19 24.77
CA ASN A 514 17.38 -3.97 26.19
C ASN A 514 16.78 -5.17 26.95
N GLY A 515 16.84 -6.38 26.39
CA GLY A 515 16.52 -7.63 27.08
C GLY A 515 15.18 -8.24 26.69
N GLY A 516 14.44 -7.65 25.73
CA GLY A 516 13.18 -8.18 25.24
C GLY A 516 13.34 -9.47 24.44
N GLY A 517 12.31 -10.32 24.49
CA GLY A 517 12.24 -11.53 23.66
C GLY A 517 11.52 -11.27 22.35
N LEU A 518 12.16 -11.46 21.21
CA LEU A 518 11.57 -11.27 19.88
C LEU A 518 11.38 -12.63 19.18
N ILE A 519 10.14 -12.96 18.84
CA ILE A 519 9.77 -14.19 18.14
C ILE A 519 9.24 -13.80 16.76
N TYR A 520 10.03 -14.04 15.73
CA TYR A 520 9.70 -13.76 14.33
C TYR A 520 9.22 -15.05 13.64
N LEU A 521 7.90 -15.14 13.38
CA LEU A 521 7.28 -16.33 12.77
C LEU A 521 6.98 -16.14 11.27
N GLY A 522 7.69 -15.25 10.62
CA GLY A 522 7.44 -14.87 9.24
C GLY A 522 8.60 -15.11 8.29
N GLY A 523 8.39 -14.73 7.04
CA GLY A 523 9.39 -14.59 5.99
C GLY A 523 9.28 -13.23 5.31
N ASN A 524 10.37 -12.78 4.68
CA ASN A 524 10.48 -11.47 4.02
C ASN A 524 10.04 -10.32 4.93
N GLY A 525 10.35 -10.40 6.22
CA GLY A 525 10.06 -9.36 7.19
C GLY A 525 11.11 -8.27 7.23
N PHE A 526 10.72 -7.08 7.72
CA PHE A 526 11.62 -5.91 7.94
C PHE A 526 12.37 -5.48 6.67
N TYR A 527 11.72 -5.59 5.53
CA TYR A 527 12.35 -5.58 4.22
C TYR A 527 12.28 -4.22 3.52
N TRP A 528 11.05 -3.68 3.32
CA TRP A 528 10.81 -2.42 2.63
C TRP A 528 10.68 -1.24 3.59
N ARG A 529 11.32 -0.13 3.20
CA ARG A 529 11.10 1.14 3.87
C ARG A 529 9.83 1.80 3.38
N ILE A 530 9.00 2.22 4.32
CA ILE A 530 7.86 3.11 4.10
C ILE A 530 7.98 4.35 4.98
N VAL A 531 7.19 5.36 4.62
CA VAL A 531 7.04 6.59 5.40
C VAL A 531 5.57 6.86 5.64
N ARG A 532 5.25 7.28 6.85
CA ARG A 532 3.91 7.69 7.26
C ARG A 532 3.80 9.21 7.14
N HIS A 533 2.68 9.71 6.61
CA HIS A 533 2.47 11.15 6.53
C HIS A 533 2.28 11.77 7.92
N SER A 534 2.91 12.92 8.18
CA SER A 534 2.92 13.51 9.52
C SER A 534 1.59 14.13 9.94
N GLU A 535 0.80 14.66 8.98
CA GLU A 535 -0.49 15.30 9.24
C GLU A 535 -1.67 14.35 9.07
N ASP A 536 -1.52 13.30 8.26
CA ASP A 536 -2.52 12.25 8.07
C ASP A 536 -1.92 10.85 8.23
N PRO A 537 -1.94 10.31 9.44
CA PRO A 537 -1.30 9.01 9.75
C PRO A 537 -1.88 7.81 8.99
N ALA A 538 -3.05 7.92 8.37
CA ALA A 538 -3.61 6.85 7.54
C ALA A 538 -2.91 6.72 6.18
N LEU A 539 -2.16 7.74 5.77
CA LEU A 539 -1.46 7.78 4.49
C LEU A 539 -0.03 7.28 4.61
N LEU A 540 0.29 6.23 3.87
CA LEU A 540 1.61 5.62 3.75
C LEU A 540 2.17 5.88 2.37
N GLU A 541 3.49 6.15 2.29
CA GLU A 541 4.23 6.25 1.04
C GLU A 541 5.30 5.17 0.97
N ILE A 542 5.43 4.55 -0.21
CA ILE A 542 6.55 3.70 -0.58
C ILE A 542 7.19 4.21 -1.87
N ARG A 543 8.50 4.40 -1.86
CA ARG A 543 9.32 4.55 -3.07
C ARG A 543 10.19 3.30 -3.19
N ARG A 544 9.93 2.49 -4.21
CA ARG A 544 10.70 1.25 -4.39
C ARG A 544 12.11 1.50 -4.94
N SER A 545 12.40 2.72 -5.35
CA SER A 545 13.70 3.13 -5.91
C SER A 545 14.11 2.20 -7.06
N GLU A 546 15.35 1.76 -7.11
CA GLU A 546 15.86 0.80 -8.11
C GLU A 546 15.58 -0.66 -7.70
N ASP A 547 15.09 -0.90 -6.48
CA ASP A 547 14.91 -2.23 -5.92
C ASP A 547 13.60 -2.92 -6.34
N GLY A 548 12.68 -2.20 -6.97
CA GLY A 548 11.31 -2.65 -7.24
C GLY A 548 11.12 -3.61 -8.40
N LEU A 549 12.10 -4.44 -8.73
CA LEU A 549 12.14 -5.26 -9.95
C LEU A 549 10.99 -6.27 -10.08
N ARG A 550 10.42 -6.74 -8.97
CA ARG A 550 9.30 -7.71 -8.97
C ARG A 550 7.92 -7.05 -9.05
N ALA A 551 7.82 -5.76 -8.78
CA ALA A 551 6.57 -5.00 -8.85
C ALA A 551 6.71 -3.85 -9.85
N TRP A 552 7.32 -2.75 -9.41
CA TRP A 552 7.67 -1.59 -10.23
C TRP A 552 8.87 -0.87 -9.62
N ALA A 553 9.74 -0.33 -10.44
CA ALA A 553 10.82 0.56 -10.00
C ALA A 553 10.38 2.02 -10.12
N SER A 554 10.89 2.88 -9.23
CA SER A 554 10.67 4.31 -9.34
C SER A 554 11.29 4.87 -10.63
N GLU A 555 10.71 5.94 -11.17
CA GLU A 555 11.32 6.64 -12.30
C GLU A 555 12.71 7.18 -11.93
N PRO A 556 13.63 7.31 -12.89
CA PRO A 556 14.94 7.88 -12.64
C PRO A 556 14.85 9.23 -11.93
N GLY A 557 15.57 9.37 -10.82
CA GLY A 557 15.56 10.57 -10.00
C GLY A 557 14.49 10.63 -8.92
N GLU A 558 13.51 9.72 -8.89
CA GLU A 558 12.37 9.73 -7.96
C GLU A 558 12.48 8.68 -6.84
N TYR A 559 13.67 8.58 -6.26
CA TYR A 559 14.02 7.54 -5.30
C TYR A 559 13.78 7.92 -3.84
N TYR A 560 13.54 9.20 -3.57
CA TYR A 560 13.36 9.73 -2.21
C TYR A 560 11.89 9.95 -1.90
N ASN A 561 11.47 9.53 -0.71
CA ASN A 561 10.11 9.71 -0.22
C ASN A 561 9.75 11.20 -0.16
N ALA A 562 8.57 11.56 -0.61
CA ALA A 562 8.09 12.94 -0.54
C ALA A 562 7.79 13.38 0.90
N PHE A 563 7.30 12.47 1.75
CA PHE A 563 6.84 12.84 3.08
C PHE A 563 7.96 13.17 4.06
N ASP A 564 9.14 12.54 3.95
CA ASP A 564 10.25 12.80 4.87
C ASP A 564 11.61 13.07 4.19
N GLY A 565 11.68 13.00 2.87
CA GLY A 565 12.92 13.18 2.10
C GLY A 565 13.96 12.09 2.33
N SER A 566 13.57 10.94 2.85
CA SER A 566 14.47 9.81 3.03
C SER A 566 14.57 8.99 1.74
N TYR A 567 15.72 8.31 1.56
CA TYR A 567 15.88 7.37 0.45
C TYR A 567 14.93 6.18 0.63
N GLY A 568 14.20 5.83 -0.41
CA GLY A 568 13.27 4.69 -0.41
C GLY A 568 13.97 3.33 -0.56
N GLY A 569 13.27 2.36 -1.15
CA GLY A 569 13.80 1.04 -1.42
C GLY A 569 13.92 0.15 -0.18
N LEU A 570 14.86 -0.77 -0.21
CA LEU A 570 15.07 -1.76 0.84
C LEU A 570 15.71 -1.17 2.08
N TRP A 571 15.32 -1.65 3.26
CA TRP A 571 16.00 -1.30 4.52
C TRP A 571 17.49 -1.67 4.51
N ARG A 572 17.87 -2.71 3.78
CA ARG A 572 19.28 -3.05 3.57
C ARG A 572 20.07 -1.91 2.93
N ARG A 573 19.53 -1.27 1.90
CA ARG A 573 20.16 -0.08 1.28
C ARG A 573 20.24 1.10 2.24
N ASN A 574 19.34 1.15 3.18
CA ASN A 574 19.34 2.13 4.28
C ASN A 574 20.21 1.71 5.47
N GLY A 575 21.11 0.71 5.30
CA GLY A 575 22.06 0.24 6.31
C GLY A 575 21.46 -0.66 7.40
N ARG A 576 20.22 -1.10 7.25
CA ARG A 576 19.46 -1.89 8.23
C ARG A 576 18.92 -3.20 7.61
N PRO A 577 19.79 -4.15 7.22
CA PRO A 577 19.33 -5.44 6.72
C PRO A 577 18.57 -6.19 7.83
N PRO A 578 17.55 -6.99 7.50
CA PRO A 578 16.78 -7.77 8.47
C PRO A 578 17.64 -8.66 9.36
N GLN A 579 18.77 -9.15 8.84
CA GLN A 579 19.74 -9.98 9.57
C GLN A 579 20.23 -9.30 10.85
N LYS A 580 20.36 -7.97 10.88
CA LYS A 580 20.75 -7.24 12.09
C LYS A 580 19.68 -7.26 13.18
N LEU A 581 18.41 -7.40 12.84
CA LEU A 581 17.33 -7.46 13.81
C LEU A 581 16.99 -8.87 14.27
N VAL A 582 16.85 -9.80 13.33
CA VAL A 582 16.32 -11.16 13.58
C VAL A 582 17.26 -12.29 13.18
N GLY A 583 18.48 -11.97 12.74
CA GLY A 583 19.54 -12.95 12.40
C GLY A 583 19.38 -13.59 11.02
N ILE A 584 18.27 -13.35 10.34
CA ILE A 584 17.94 -13.89 9.01
C ILE A 584 17.31 -12.82 8.14
N GLY A 585 17.25 -13.03 6.82
CA GLY A 585 16.58 -12.14 5.90
C GLY A 585 16.31 -12.79 4.55
N PHE A 586 15.38 -12.21 3.83
CA PHE A 586 14.79 -12.72 2.60
C PHE A 586 15.83 -12.96 1.50
N THR A 587 15.71 -14.11 0.81
CA THR A 587 16.64 -14.50 -0.26
C THR A 587 15.95 -15.17 -1.42
N ALA A 588 14.93 -16.01 -1.18
CA ALA A 588 14.31 -16.81 -2.22
C ALA A 588 12.80 -16.83 -2.13
N GLN A 589 12.15 -16.92 -3.29
CA GLN A 589 10.70 -16.98 -3.43
C GLN A 589 10.30 -18.18 -4.30
N GLY A 590 9.24 -18.89 -3.88
CA GLY A 590 8.58 -19.93 -4.68
C GLY A 590 7.19 -19.53 -5.11
N ASN A 591 6.52 -20.42 -5.84
CA ASN A 591 5.06 -20.40 -5.91
C ASN A 591 4.49 -20.71 -4.52
N PHE A 592 3.20 -20.49 -4.28
CA PHE A 592 2.61 -20.69 -2.94
C PHE A 592 2.65 -22.16 -2.51
N VAL A 593 3.88 -22.65 -2.30
CA VAL A 593 4.22 -24.02 -1.86
C VAL A 593 5.17 -23.97 -0.67
N GLY A 594 5.16 -24.97 0.14
CA GLY A 594 6.02 -25.15 1.30
C GLY A 594 6.77 -26.48 1.27
N MET A 595 7.75 -26.60 2.14
CA MET A 595 8.57 -27.79 2.39
C MET A 595 8.84 -27.90 3.90
N PRO A 596 9.26 -29.07 4.41
CA PRO A 596 9.63 -29.20 5.81
C PRO A 596 10.95 -28.50 6.11
N TYR A 597 11.16 -28.21 7.40
CA TYR A 597 12.51 -28.02 7.93
C TYR A 597 13.12 -29.36 8.32
N LYS A 598 14.43 -29.47 8.13
CA LYS A 598 15.24 -30.57 8.67
C LYS A 598 16.02 -30.04 9.86
N ARG A 599 15.93 -30.72 10.99
CA ARG A 599 16.75 -30.43 12.17
C ARG A 599 18.23 -30.56 11.84
N VAL A 600 19.03 -29.52 12.19
CA VAL A 600 20.51 -29.51 11.98
C VAL A 600 21.26 -29.26 13.28
N CYS A 601 20.60 -28.81 14.34
CA CYS A 601 21.19 -28.57 15.64
C CYS A 601 20.85 -29.69 16.63
N TYR A 602 21.92 -30.34 17.16
CA TYR A 602 21.86 -31.38 18.20
C TYR A 602 22.62 -30.97 19.47
N ASP A 603 22.96 -29.66 19.63
CA ASP A 603 23.55 -29.13 20.85
C ASP A 603 22.60 -29.30 22.03
N LYS A 604 23.16 -29.82 23.13
CA LYS A 604 22.38 -30.01 24.38
C LYS A 604 21.81 -28.71 24.96
N ASN A 605 22.46 -27.58 24.72
CA ASN A 605 21.97 -26.26 25.14
C ASN A 605 20.73 -25.83 24.35
N MET A 606 20.48 -26.41 23.17
CA MET A 606 19.30 -26.14 22.32
C MET A 606 18.26 -27.27 22.41
N ALA A 607 18.51 -28.34 23.20
CA ALA A 607 17.58 -29.46 23.33
C ALA A 607 16.15 -29.03 23.75
N TRP A 608 16.02 -27.96 24.50
CA TRP A 608 14.73 -27.42 24.95
C TRP A 608 13.80 -27.05 23.79
N VAL A 609 14.32 -26.63 22.61
CA VAL A 609 13.52 -26.30 21.43
C VAL A 609 12.75 -27.51 20.95
N PHE A 610 13.39 -28.68 20.99
CA PHE A 610 12.90 -29.94 20.44
C PHE A 610 12.35 -30.89 21.52
N ASP A 611 12.08 -30.38 22.73
CA ASP A 611 11.51 -31.21 23.81
C ASP A 611 10.14 -31.78 23.37
N GLY A 612 9.98 -33.11 23.49
CA GLY A 612 8.81 -33.82 23.03
C GLY A 612 8.73 -34.06 21.50
N ILE A 613 9.75 -33.66 20.72
CA ILE A 613 9.80 -33.85 19.27
C ILE A 613 10.90 -34.88 18.95
N ASN A 614 10.52 -36.00 18.37
CA ASN A 614 11.42 -37.06 17.95
C ASN A 614 11.72 -37.03 16.45
N ASP A 615 10.98 -36.25 15.68
CA ASP A 615 11.12 -36.14 14.22
C ASP A 615 12.30 -35.28 13.83
N ASP A 616 13.08 -35.72 12.81
CA ASP A 616 14.10 -34.90 12.17
C ASP A 616 13.51 -33.94 11.13
N LEU A 617 12.32 -34.28 10.58
CA LEU A 617 11.56 -33.39 9.70
C LEU A 617 10.44 -32.68 10.47
N LEU A 618 10.37 -31.38 10.32
CA LEU A 618 9.45 -30.51 11.04
C LEU A 618 8.52 -29.81 10.04
N GLY A 619 7.21 -30.02 10.18
CA GLY A 619 6.22 -29.32 9.37
C GLY A 619 6.25 -29.68 7.89
N ASP A 620 6.19 -30.98 7.57
CA ASP A 620 5.91 -31.52 6.22
C ASP A 620 4.42 -31.46 5.86
N PHE A 621 3.69 -30.56 6.51
CA PHE A 621 2.26 -30.33 6.43
C PHE A 621 1.96 -28.86 6.66
N GLY A 622 0.73 -28.43 6.37
CA GLY A 622 0.24 -27.07 6.70
C GLY A 622 -0.78 -26.57 5.71
N PHE A 623 -1.61 -25.62 6.16
CA PHE A 623 -2.65 -24.99 5.37
C PHE A 623 -2.15 -23.82 4.50
N SER A 624 -0.90 -23.37 4.71
CA SER A 624 -0.24 -22.35 3.89
C SER A 624 0.88 -22.99 3.07
N GLY A 625 0.54 -23.64 1.93
CA GLY A 625 1.53 -24.20 1.02
C GLY A 625 1.94 -25.66 1.29
N HIS A 626 1.29 -26.39 2.17
CA HIS A 626 1.58 -27.79 2.53
C HIS A 626 2.99 -28.03 3.11
N GLY A 627 3.55 -27.01 3.77
CA GLY A 627 4.85 -27.11 4.46
C GLY A 627 5.14 -25.88 5.30
N ALA A 628 5.87 -26.04 6.40
CA ALA A 628 6.14 -24.95 7.33
C ALA A 628 7.19 -23.97 6.80
N ALA A 629 7.99 -24.33 5.81
CA ALA A 629 8.96 -23.46 5.13
C ALA A 629 8.52 -23.21 3.69
N GLY A 630 8.00 -22.03 3.38
CA GLY A 630 7.50 -21.81 2.04
C GLY A 630 7.16 -20.38 1.68
N PHE A 631 6.84 -20.22 0.42
CA PHE A 631 6.53 -19.06 -0.35
C PHE A 631 7.68 -18.04 -0.41
N GLU A 632 8.10 -17.46 0.69
CA GLU A 632 9.25 -16.56 0.82
C GLU A 632 10.13 -17.06 1.97
N LEU A 633 11.44 -17.16 1.71
CA LEU A 633 12.41 -17.83 2.55
C LEU A 633 13.50 -16.88 2.99
N ASP A 634 13.72 -16.80 4.31
CA ASP A 634 14.79 -16.01 4.91
C ASP A 634 15.91 -16.94 5.42
N ARG A 635 17.14 -16.54 5.17
CA ARG A 635 18.32 -17.27 5.63
C ARG A 635 19.30 -16.39 6.39
N ARG A 636 20.14 -17.00 7.18
CA ARG A 636 21.30 -16.34 7.78
C ARG A 636 22.33 -15.97 6.69
N ASP A 637 22.89 -14.79 6.81
CA ASP A 637 24.05 -14.34 6.05
C ASP A 637 25.03 -13.65 7.01
N GLU A 638 26.16 -14.33 7.30
CA GLU A 638 27.18 -13.88 8.25
C GLU A 638 27.81 -12.53 7.87
N LYS A 639 27.70 -12.10 6.62
CA LYS A 639 28.18 -10.79 6.18
C LYS A 639 27.25 -9.64 6.58
N LEU A 640 26.02 -9.96 6.94
CA LEU A 640 24.95 -8.99 7.24
C LEU A 640 24.51 -9.00 8.70
N ASP A 641 24.87 -10.02 9.49
CA ASP A 641 24.61 -10.03 10.93
C ASP A 641 25.60 -9.12 11.69
N GLU A 642 25.34 -8.89 12.97
CA GLU A 642 26.20 -8.05 13.83
C GLU A 642 27.23 -8.86 14.62
N GLY A 643 27.44 -10.12 14.24
CA GLY A 643 28.41 -11.02 14.89
C GLY A 643 27.88 -11.66 16.16
N GLU A 644 26.57 -11.73 16.37
CA GLU A 644 25.96 -12.52 17.43
C GLU A 644 26.24 -14.02 17.22
N ASP A 645 26.26 -14.77 18.31
CA ASP A 645 26.41 -16.25 18.26
C ASP A 645 25.06 -16.88 17.85
N ILE A 646 24.72 -16.77 16.55
CA ILE A 646 23.47 -17.25 15.98
C ILE A 646 23.55 -18.76 15.76
N THR A 647 22.69 -19.50 16.46
CA THR A 647 22.54 -20.95 16.26
C THR A 647 21.45 -21.22 15.20
N ILE A 648 21.80 -21.93 14.14
CA ILE A 648 20.83 -22.46 13.17
C ILE A 648 20.29 -23.77 13.76
N LEU A 649 18.98 -23.81 14.03
CA LEU A 649 18.27 -24.93 14.66
C LEU A 649 17.81 -25.96 13.63
N ALA A 650 17.23 -25.47 12.54
CA ALA A 650 16.72 -26.27 11.43
C ALA A 650 16.80 -25.50 10.13
N GLN A 651 16.86 -26.21 9.00
CA GLN A 651 16.94 -25.63 7.66
C GLN A 651 15.97 -26.33 6.72
N SER A 652 15.37 -25.58 5.80
CA SER A 652 14.67 -26.17 4.67
C SER A 652 15.62 -26.43 3.50
N PHE A 653 15.23 -27.34 2.60
CA PHE A 653 16.01 -27.69 1.41
C PHE A 653 15.09 -27.79 0.20
N ASP A 654 15.40 -27.04 -0.86
CA ASP A 654 14.63 -27.04 -2.11
C ASP A 654 15.10 -28.16 -3.05
N GLU A 655 14.79 -29.39 -2.71
CA GLU A 655 15.18 -30.60 -3.48
C GLU A 655 14.57 -30.58 -4.90
N ASP A 656 13.36 -30.02 -5.05
CA ASP A 656 12.62 -30.00 -6.32
C ASP A 656 12.89 -28.72 -7.16
N ASN A 657 13.78 -27.83 -6.71
CA ASN A 657 14.09 -26.57 -7.37
C ASN A 657 12.84 -25.69 -7.65
N ARG A 658 11.96 -25.56 -6.64
CA ARG A 658 10.69 -24.83 -6.71
C ARG A 658 10.82 -23.34 -6.39
N PHE A 659 11.97 -22.93 -5.86
CA PHE A 659 12.25 -21.56 -5.45
C PHE A 659 13.30 -20.93 -6.37
N ILE A 660 13.20 -19.60 -6.52
CA ILE A 660 14.16 -18.78 -7.24
C ILE A 660 14.79 -17.77 -6.29
N LEU A 661 16.03 -17.37 -6.55
CA LEU A 661 16.62 -16.21 -5.89
C LEU A 661 15.92 -14.96 -6.34
N VAL A 662 15.62 -14.05 -5.41
CA VAL A 662 14.93 -12.81 -5.76
C VAL A 662 15.89 -11.83 -6.42
N PRO A 663 15.46 -11.15 -7.52
CA PRO A 663 16.34 -10.29 -8.31
C PRO A 663 16.96 -9.14 -7.52
N GLU A 664 16.22 -8.50 -6.64
CA GLU A 664 16.72 -7.41 -5.80
C GLU A 664 17.83 -7.86 -4.84
N GLU A 665 17.78 -9.10 -4.39
CA GLU A 665 18.85 -9.68 -3.56
C GLU A 665 20.12 -9.94 -4.37
N MET A 666 19.98 -10.40 -5.60
CA MET A 666 21.10 -10.59 -6.51
C MET A 666 21.77 -9.28 -6.91
N LEU A 667 20.98 -8.23 -7.16
CA LEU A 667 21.50 -6.95 -7.66
C LEU A 667 21.99 -6.04 -6.54
N THR A 668 21.38 -6.09 -5.37
CA THR A 668 21.67 -5.13 -4.30
C THR A 668 22.67 -5.68 -3.28
N HIS A 669 22.77 -6.98 -3.12
CA HIS A 669 23.63 -7.60 -2.13
C HIS A 669 24.65 -8.59 -2.70
N LEU A 670 24.40 -9.15 -3.86
CA LEU A 670 25.32 -10.09 -4.51
C LEU A 670 25.62 -11.34 -3.63
N THR A 671 24.67 -11.77 -2.82
CA THR A 671 24.84 -12.88 -1.86
C THR A 671 25.21 -14.18 -2.56
N ASN A 672 24.62 -14.43 -3.72
CA ASN A 672 24.92 -15.57 -4.58
C ASN A 672 26.31 -15.49 -5.23
N LEU A 673 26.91 -14.30 -5.34
CA LEU A 673 28.26 -14.13 -5.86
C LEU A 673 29.35 -14.43 -4.82
N SER A 674 28.97 -14.80 -3.61
CA SER A 674 29.90 -15.23 -2.56
C SER A 674 30.59 -16.57 -2.86
N GLY A 675 30.23 -17.23 -3.97
CA GLY A 675 30.76 -18.52 -4.36
C GLY A 675 29.99 -19.72 -3.79
N ASN A 676 28.92 -19.48 -3.04
CA ASN A 676 28.07 -20.55 -2.55
C ASN A 676 27.22 -21.14 -3.69
N PRO A 677 27.02 -22.47 -3.73
CA PRO A 677 26.04 -23.05 -4.64
C PRO A 677 24.63 -22.40 -4.49
N GLU A 678 23.91 -22.24 -5.58
CA GLU A 678 22.57 -21.66 -5.55
C GLU A 678 21.63 -22.41 -4.59
N ALA A 679 21.73 -23.74 -4.57
CA ALA A 679 20.94 -24.58 -3.66
C ALA A 679 21.14 -24.23 -2.18
N ASP A 680 22.34 -23.81 -1.79
CA ASP A 680 22.67 -23.46 -0.41
C ASP A 680 22.06 -22.12 0.03
N VAL A 681 21.60 -21.29 -0.90
CA VAL A 681 21.02 -19.98 -0.59
C VAL A 681 19.50 -19.96 -0.76
N LYS A 682 18.88 -20.96 -1.40
CA LYS A 682 17.44 -21.11 -1.56
C LYS A 682 16.85 -21.94 -0.41
N ARG A 683 16.88 -21.40 0.81
CA ARG A 683 16.40 -22.09 2.01
C ARG A 683 15.85 -21.11 3.04
N ALA A 684 15.06 -21.62 3.96
CA ALA A 684 14.75 -20.96 5.22
C ALA A 684 15.67 -21.49 6.32
N ASP A 685 16.19 -20.60 7.16
CA ASP A 685 16.94 -20.95 8.36
C ASP A 685 16.08 -20.63 9.61
N MET A 686 15.84 -21.62 10.44
CA MET A 686 15.26 -21.41 11.77
C MET A 686 16.40 -21.14 12.75
N VAL A 687 16.40 -20.01 13.43
CA VAL A 687 17.53 -19.57 14.25
C VAL A 687 17.13 -19.18 15.67
N TYR A 688 18.10 -19.26 16.58
CA TYR A 688 18.02 -18.72 17.93
C TYR A 688 19.34 -18.08 18.32
N PHE A 689 19.25 -16.92 18.98
CA PHE A 689 20.42 -16.24 19.57
C PHE A 689 20.04 -15.36 20.74
N LYS A 690 21.06 -14.86 21.46
CA LYS A 690 20.89 -13.89 22.55
C LYS A 690 21.70 -12.65 22.27
N THR A 691 21.15 -11.49 22.64
CA THR A 691 21.87 -10.22 22.63
C THR A 691 22.70 -10.03 23.91
N ALA A 692 23.65 -9.10 23.86
CA ALA A 692 24.58 -8.84 24.96
C ALA A 692 23.90 -8.50 26.31
N LYS A 693 22.71 -7.86 26.27
CA LYS A 693 21.94 -7.52 27.47
C LYS A 693 20.86 -8.55 27.86
N GLY A 694 20.90 -9.73 27.26
CA GLY A 694 20.03 -10.85 27.58
C GLY A 694 18.73 -10.92 26.78
N GLY A 695 18.53 -10.06 25.78
CA GLY A 695 17.45 -10.22 24.82
C GLY A 695 17.57 -11.55 24.08
N GLN A 696 16.46 -12.12 23.68
CA GLN A 696 16.40 -13.40 22.98
C GLN A 696 15.69 -13.22 21.66
N VAL A 697 16.19 -13.88 20.62
CA VAL A 697 15.55 -13.92 19.31
C VAL A 697 15.35 -15.35 18.86
N PHE A 698 14.13 -15.66 18.43
CA PHE A 698 13.80 -16.88 17.71
C PHE A 698 13.18 -16.48 16.38
N ALA A 699 13.64 -17.02 15.27
CA ALA A 699 13.12 -16.69 13.95
C ALA A 699 12.97 -17.93 13.07
N THR A 700 11.90 -17.98 12.26
CA THR A 700 11.57 -19.16 11.43
C THR A 700 11.93 -18.98 9.96
N GLY A 701 11.93 -17.75 9.45
CA GLY A 701 12.32 -17.46 8.07
C GLY A 701 11.37 -17.96 7.01
N SER A 702 10.06 -17.99 7.30
CA SER A 702 9.06 -18.50 6.36
C SER A 702 7.69 -17.90 6.57
N ILE A 703 7.04 -17.47 5.48
CA ILE A 703 5.63 -17.02 5.50
C ILE A 703 4.65 -18.14 5.88
N THR A 704 4.95 -19.40 5.52
CA THR A 704 4.00 -20.50 5.69
C THR A 704 4.04 -21.17 7.06
N PHE A 705 4.96 -20.77 7.95
CA PHE A 705 5.13 -21.38 9.27
C PHE A 705 3.83 -21.40 10.09
N CYS A 706 3.16 -20.26 10.23
CA CYS A 706 1.94 -20.16 11.03
C CYS A 706 0.81 -21.07 10.51
N GLY A 707 0.75 -21.32 9.19
CA GLY A 707 -0.23 -22.19 8.59
C GLY A 707 -0.09 -23.68 8.94
N SER A 708 1.03 -24.08 9.54
CA SER A 708 1.24 -25.44 10.04
C SER A 708 0.75 -25.63 11.48
N LEU A 709 0.53 -24.55 12.23
CA LEU A 709 0.09 -24.61 13.64
C LEU A 709 -1.24 -25.33 13.83
N PRO A 710 -2.32 -25.03 13.05
CA PRO A 710 -3.62 -25.67 13.27
C PRO A 710 -3.74 -27.09 12.71
N TRP A 711 -2.71 -27.60 12.02
CA TRP A 711 -2.73 -28.94 11.46
C TRP A 711 -2.99 -30.01 12.51
N ASN A 712 -3.79 -31.03 12.17
CA ASN A 712 -4.15 -32.12 13.05
C ASN A 712 -4.70 -31.64 14.42
N ASN A 713 -5.57 -30.63 14.42
CA ASN A 713 -6.14 -30.03 15.64
C ASN A 713 -5.05 -29.56 16.63
N TYR A 714 -4.00 -28.91 16.11
CA TYR A 714 -2.85 -28.39 16.88
C TYR A 714 -1.94 -29.45 17.51
N ASP A 715 -2.17 -30.73 17.26
CA ASP A 715 -1.32 -31.84 17.73
C ASP A 715 -0.30 -32.21 16.63
N ASN A 716 0.81 -31.47 16.59
CA ASN A 716 1.86 -31.63 15.61
C ASN A 716 3.21 -31.08 16.12
N ASN A 717 4.30 -31.40 15.39
CA ASN A 717 5.65 -31.04 15.82
C ASN A 717 5.94 -29.52 15.73
N ILE A 718 5.29 -28.77 14.83
CA ILE A 718 5.43 -27.29 14.76
C ILE A 718 4.72 -26.63 15.93
N SER A 719 3.53 -27.09 16.28
CA SER A 719 2.80 -26.61 17.47
C SER A 719 3.59 -26.87 18.77
N THR A 720 4.15 -28.07 18.89
CA THR A 720 5.00 -28.46 20.05
C THR A 720 6.26 -27.60 20.11
N LEU A 721 6.94 -27.37 18.99
CA LEU A 721 8.12 -26.51 18.90
C LEU A 721 7.81 -25.08 19.35
N LEU A 722 6.74 -24.46 18.82
CA LEU A 722 6.37 -23.12 19.20
C LEU A 722 5.97 -23.04 20.68
N LYS A 723 5.32 -24.08 21.24
CA LYS A 723 5.01 -24.16 22.65
C LYS A 723 6.26 -24.15 23.53
N ASN A 724 7.31 -24.86 23.11
CA ASN A 724 8.61 -24.87 23.80
C ASN A 724 9.28 -23.49 23.75
N VAL A 725 9.21 -22.81 22.60
CA VAL A 725 9.72 -21.44 22.44
C VAL A 725 8.94 -20.50 23.35
N MET A 726 7.60 -20.53 23.35
CA MET A 726 6.77 -19.67 24.22
C MET A 726 7.10 -19.90 25.70
N ARG A 727 7.22 -21.15 26.17
CA ARG A 727 7.63 -21.47 27.54
C ARG A 727 8.98 -20.86 27.90
N LYS A 728 9.95 -20.96 27.00
CA LYS A 728 11.29 -20.39 27.21
C LYS A 728 11.28 -18.89 27.34
N PHE A 729 10.54 -18.20 26.46
CA PHE A 729 10.50 -16.73 26.41
C PHE A 729 9.62 -16.14 27.54
N LEU A 730 8.56 -16.80 27.91
CA LEU A 730 7.67 -16.35 28.99
C LEU A 730 8.13 -16.77 30.40
N GLY A 731 9.09 -17.72 30.47
CA GLY A 731 9.62 -18.20 31.75
C GLY A 731 8.65 -19.09 32.51
N SER A 732 7.83 -19.88 31.81
CA SER A 732 6.79 -20.76 32.36
C SER A 732 7.16 -22.24 32.22
#